data_d46d6c8449be66ed07cd89d422fb1e39
#
_entry.id   d46d6c8449be66ed07cd89d422fb1e39
#
_cell.length_a   1.000
_cell.length_b   1.000
_cell.length_c   1.000
_cell.angle_alpha   90.00
_cell.angle_beta   90.00
_cell.angle_gamma   90.00
#
_symmetry.space_group_name_H-M   'P 1'
#
loop_
_entity.id
_entity.type
_entity.pdbx_description
1 polymer ?
#
loop_
_entity_poly.entity_id
_entity_poly.type
_entity_poly.pdbx_seq_one_letter_code
_entity_poly.pdbx_strand_id
1 'polypeptide(L)'
;MIILQHLKKKYEKSTQAILQLHRAGAGGIRVALALTQRLDTLLQTIYRHLENDSKYLTVVALGGYGRKELCFSSDTDVMFLIADELFRDNTTPAVQKFLHQLLDIGLDVGHSFRTTHECIALAGEDIESWMSLIEARYVCGDQETFTKLQTVLKQRIQEEDRVAFVQRVSEMQYARHRKYGSSSKLLEPNIKNSAGGLRDIHSALWMMRGTGAIPLPKTLRSTETAILHLLKSPIVKQQFTSSFLTESRIAFDTLLRVRNEMHLQSKALHDTLEFGLQPRIASHLRYRAKSKRTQVDRFMQDYYIASKTVALFCSRILDWANHRWPTKDSKTKTTKIGSTFILRDGRIHCAQRNIHITNEILLNAFLLRSERRVEFSYALEDAIHRRLHSLRPLKTQTETNLFRLLLHRPNGVANALHKMNDLGLLERWIPEWKPMVSFFQHNQYHFYTADEHTLIVLANAEALEQSSSSFGNVFRSLPRRDTLYLACLFHDIAKPSLLGKHEIKGIPIARRFLQRIMYDDLIDDVSFLVRHHLLMEQIAFRRNLNDPQTIIDFAHMFERIEQLDYLYVLTYADLSAVNKNVWTEWKELLLWELYRKTRNILEEQMTSEQVHERSVQQAEATRADILRSLIPEFPPEEVDTHLALFSDTSYLATFKPEEIAEHLQIIRTHDQVTVLFQQSNSFTDVTFISRDSPGVLSKFCGVLTANDANIFDAQVFTRRDGIVIDKFRVVEFVSHIPLSEELCERISHNIKEVSEGRVEISKLIERHRMRWKRRTQPMNLNVRCDVEFEDHPKFTIIDVYAPDTLGFLYRLTETISRLGLNITFAKISTRVDGIVDSFYLLDNDGKKLDNPERREQAKQEILTTIRSLSKSELVPSTTT
;
A
#
# COMPACT_ATOMS: atom_id res chain seq x y z
N MET A 1 7.90 50.21 13.17
CA MET A 1 8.18 49.74 11.81
C MET A 1 9.64 49.32 11.59
N ILE A 2 10.64 50.21 11.87
CA ILE A 2 12.10 49.93 11.65
C ILE A 2 12.57 48.72 12.47
N ILE A 3 12.16 48.60 13.75
CA ILE A 3 12.53 47.48 14.63
C ILE A 3 12.01 46.15 14.08
N LEU A 4 10.76 46.08 13.60
CA LEU A 4 10.17 44.85 13.06
C LEU A 4 10.84 44.41 11.76
N GLN A 5 11.21 45.35 10.88
CA GLN A 5 11.97 45.04 9.67
C GLN A 5 13.37 44.50 10.02
N HIS A 6 14.02 45.03 11.03
CA HIS A 6 15.30 44.48 11.52
C HIS A 6 15.14 43.09 12.10
N LEU A 7 14.12 42.83 12.89
CA LEU A 7 13.81 41.51 13.45
C LEU A 7 13.52 40.47 12.33
N LYS A 8 12.75 40.87 11.33
CA LYS A 8 12.49 40.03 10.14
C LYS A 8 13.77 39.65 9.40
N LYS A 9 14.62 40.62 9.05
CA LYS A 9 15.91 40.34 8.42
C LYS A 9 16.82 39.45 9.24
N LYS A 10 16.86 39.65 10.55
CA LYS A 10 17.64 38.80 11.47
C LYS A 10 17.10 37.37 11.53
N TYR A 11 15.78 37.22 11.56
CA TYR A 11 15.10 35.93 11.54
C TYR A 11 15.36 35.17 10.23
N GLU A 12 15.24 35.85 9.07
CA GLU A 12 15.55 35.29 7.75
C GLU A 12 17.02 34.87 7.63
N LYS A 13 17.95 35.74 8.06
CA LYS A 13 19.39 35.44 8.05
C LYS A 13 19.73 34.21 8.91
N SER A 14 19.12 34.08 10.08
CA SER A 14 19.31 32.90 10.93
C SER A 14 18.69 31.64 10.31
N THR A 15 17.57 31.76 9.59
CA THR A 15 16.99 30.65 8.81
C THR A 15 17.95 30.14 7.75
N GLN A 16 18.58 31.05 6.98
CA GLN A 16 19.58 30.70 5.97
C GLN A 16 20.81 30.00 6.59
N ALA A 17 21.29 30.47 7.75
CA ALA A 17 22.39 29.83 8.45
C ALA A 17 22.02 28.40 8.91
N ILE A 18 20.81 28.18 9.39
CA ILE A 18 20.33 26.84 9.78
C ILE A 18 20.15 25.94 8.55
N LEU A 19 19.67 26.47 7.42
CA LEU A 19 19.61 25.73 6.16
C LEU A 19 21.01 25.28 5.70
N GLN A 20 22.00 26.16 5.79
CA GLN A 20 23.41 25.79 5.48
C GLN A 20 23.92 24.69 6.43
N LEU A 21 23.60 24.79 7.73
CA LEU A 21 23.93 23.77 8.72
C LEU A 21 23.31 22.40 8.34
N HIS A 22 22.05 22.37 7.94
CA HIS A 22 21.35 21.17 7.47
C HIS A 22 22.03 20.59 6.20
N ARG A 23 22.31 21.44 5.21
CA ARG A 23 22.99 21.06 3.97
C ARG A 23 24.44 20.59 4.18
N ALA A 24 25.10 21.07 5.25
CA ALA A 24 26.40 20.58 5.66
C ALA A 24 26.36 19.17 6.29
N GLY A 25 25.18 18.61 6.55
CA GLY A 25 24.99 17.26 7.05
C GLY A 25 24.77 17.18 8.57
N ALA A 26 24.36 18.28 9.20
CA ALA A 26 23.99 18.25 10.62
C ALA A 26 22.80 17.30 10.86
N GLY A 27 22.80 16.64 12.02
CA GLY A 27 21.70 15.78 12.44
C GLY A 27 20.37 16.53 12.62
N GLY A 28 19.26 15.81 12.50
CA GLY A 28 17.92 16.37 12.58
C GLY A 28 17.64 17.05 13.92
N ILE A 29 18.07 16.45 15.03
CA ILE A 29 17.93 17.03 16.38
C ILE A 29 18.62 18.40 16.48
N ARG A 30 19.85 18.50 15.97
CA ARG A 30 20.63 19.76 15.99
C ARG A 30 19.93 20.87 15.20
N VAL A 31 19.39 20.53 14.03
CA VAL A 31 18.64 21.47 13.19
C VAL A 31 17.35 21.92 13.89
N ALA A 32 16.57 20.99 14.44
CA ALA A 32 15.33 21.29 15.16
C ALA A 32 15.58 22.18 16.40
N LEU A 33 16.64 21.91 17.15
CA LEU A 33 17.03 22.77 18.29
C LEU A 33 17.41 24.17 17.83
N ALA A 34 18.15 24.32 16.73
CA ALA A 34 18.52 25.62 16.18
C ALA A 34 17.30 26.42 15.69
N LEU A 35 16.35 25.77 15.00
CA LEU A 35 15.09 26.37 14.58
C LEU A 35 14.27 26.84 15.79
N THR A 36 14.18 26.00 16.82
CA THR A 36 13.47 26.33 18.06
C THR A 36 14.11 27.53 18.77
N GLN A 37 15.44 27.52 18.92
CA GLN A 37 16.17 28.61 19.59
C GLN A 37 16.04 29.94 18.84
N ARG A 38 16.03 29.90 17.50
CA ARG A 38 15.76 31.06 16.65
C ARG A 38 14.39 31.66 16.98
N LEU A 39 13.35 30.81 17.08
CA LEU A 39 12.01 31.26 17.41
C LEU A 39 11.91 31.74 18.87
N ASP A 40 12.50 31.01 19.82
CA ASP A 40 12.56 31.44 21.22
C ASP A 40 13.15 32.85 21.33
N THR A 41 14.26 33.13 20.63
CA THR A 41 14.91 34.45 20.62
C THR A 41 14.02 35.54 20.05
N LEU A 42 13.28 35.22 18.98
CA LEU A 42 12.32 36.15 18.37
C LEU A 42 11.18 36.48 19.33
N LEU A 43 10.49 35.47 19.87
CA LEU A 43 9.37 35.66 20.79
C LEU A 43 9.79 36.40 22.06
N GLN A 44 10.95 36.07 22.63
CA GLN A 44 11.51 36.79 23.79
C GLN A 44 11.82 38.25 23.46
N THR A 45 12.27 38.54 22.24
CA THR A 45 12.56 39.90 21.81
C THR A 45 11.27 40.68 21.62
N ILE A 46 10.27 40.12 20.98
CA ILE A 46 8.95 40.72 20.85
C ILE A 46 8.32 41.01 22.22
N TYR A 47 8.37 40.03 23.13
CA TYR A 47 7.84 40.18 24.48
C TYR A 47 8.44 41.36 25.23
N ARG A 48 9.77 41.56 25.15
CA ARG A 48 10.43 42.70 25.81
C ARG A 48 10.00 44.06 25.28
N HIS A 49 9.43 44.13 24.08
CA HIS A 49 8.93 45.37 23.49
C HIS A 49 7.44 45.64 23.80
N LEU A 50 6.78 44.76 24.57
CA LEU A 50 5.40 44.97 25.00
C LEU A 50 5.24 45.88 26.20
N GLU A 51 6.37 46.27 26.88
CA GLU A 51 6.37 47.16 28.07
C GLU A 51 5.49 46.66 29.26
N ASN A 52 4.83 47.56 29.97
CA ASN A 52 4.07 47.26 31.18
C ASN A 52 2.81 46.39 30.98
N ASP A 53 2.30 46.33 29.72
CA ASP A 53 1.05 45.61 29.39
C ASP A 53 1.21 44.09 29.50
N SER A 54 2.47 43.58 29.55
CA SER A 54 2.77 42.15 29.56
C SER A 54 3.07 41.51 30.93
N LYS A 55 2.96 42.32 32.03
CA LYS A 55 3.40 41.88 33.38
C LYS A 55 2.82 40.54 33.86
N TYR A 56 1.58 40.25 33.51
CA TYR A 56 0.83 39.05 33.93
C TYR A 56 0.73 38.00 32.83
N LEU A 57 1.38 38.21 31.70
CA LEU A 57 1.31 37.36 30.52
C LEU A 57 2.50 36.39 30.49
N THR A 58 2.23 35.13 30.22
CA THR A 58 3.26 34.11 29.99
C THR A 58 3.12 33.53 28.57
N VAL A 59 4.20 33.43 27.86
CA VAL A 59 4.25 32.80 26.55
C VAL A 59 4.77 31.37 26.74
N VAL A 60 3.96 30.40 26.30
CA VAL A 60 4.20 28.97 26.47
C VAL A 60 4.23 28.30 25.10
N ALA A 61 5.28 27.50 24.84
CA ALA A 61 5.40 26.68 23.67
C ALA A 61 4.68 25.35 23.86
N LEU A 62 3.87 24.94 22.90
CA LEU A 62 3.12 23.69 22.89
C LEU A 62 3.58 22.78 21.72
N GLY A 63 3.09 21.56 21.71
CA GLY A 63 3.27 20.63 20.61
C GLY A 63 4.73 20.45 20.18
N GLY A 64 5.02 20.47 18.87
CA GLY A 64 6.37 20.36 18.30
C GLY A 64 7.32 21.46 18.77
N TYR A 65 6.80 22.67 18.96
CA TYR A 65 7.56 23.77 19.51
C TYR A 65 7.90 23.57 20.99
N GLY A 66 6.97 23.04 21.77
CA GLY A 66 7.19 22.66 23.16
C GLY A 66 8.28 21.61 23.32
N ARG A 67 8.27 20.58 22.47
CA ARG A 67 9.27 19.49 22.42
C ARG A 67 10.62 19.89 21.85
N LYS A 68 10.77 21.08 21.30
CA LYS A 68 11.96 21.55 20.57
C LYS A 68 12.24 20.76 19.29
N GLU A 69 11.18 20.46 18.55
CA GLU A 69 11.21 19.64 17.33
C GLU A 69 10.72 20.41 16.09
N LEU A 70 10.91 21.72 16.03
CA LEU A 70 10.52 22.49 14.85
C LEU A 70 11.32 22.02 13.63
N CYS A 71 10.60 21.86 12.53
CA CYS A 71 11.14 21.68 11.20
C CYS A 71 10.88 22.94 10.35
N PHE A 72 11.44 23.06 9.14
CA PHE A 72 11.41 24.29 8.35
C PHE A 72 10.00 24.83 8.04
N SER A 73 9.00 23.93 7.87
CA SER A 73 7.59 24.31 7.64
C SER A 73 6.67 23.73 8.71
N SER A 74 7.15 23.54 9.95
CA SER A 74 6.30 23.08 11.04
C SER A 74 5.36 24.16 11.50
N ASP A 75 4.14 23.77 11.91
CA ASP A 75 3.24 24.60 12.67
C ASP A 75 3.91 25.05 13.96
N THR A 76 3.61 26.26 14.38
CA THR A 76 4.12 26.83 15.63
C THR A 76 2.95 27.06 16.56
N ASP A 77 2.83 26.24 17.60
CA ASP A 77 1.76 26.34 18.60
C ASP A 77 2.23 27.13 19.82
N VAL A 78 1.58 28.26 20.07
CA VAL A 78 1.88 29.14 21.20
C VAL A 78 0.64 29.29 22.07
N MET A 79 0.80 29.15 23.37
CA MET A 79 -0.24 29.46 24.33
C MET A 79 0.16 30.73 25.13
N PHE A 80 -0.74 31.70 25.13
CA PHE A 80 -0.69 32.83 26.03
C PHE A 80 -1.40 32.42 27.31
N LEU A 81 -0.66 32.41 28.41
CA LEU A 81 -1.14 31.93 29.70
C LEU A 81 -1.22 33.09 30.70
N ILE A 82 -2.33 33.17 31.42
CA ILE A 82 -2.55 34.08 32.56
C ILE A 82 -2.93 33.27 33.79
N ALA A 83 -2.67 33.83 34.97
CA ALA A 83 -2.94 33.13 36.22
C ALA A 83 -4.46 32.99 36.48
N ASP A 84 -5.24 34.07 36.22
CA ASP A 84 -6.64 34.18 36.52
C ASP A 84 -7.38 35.03 35.48
N GLU A 85 -8.69 34.88 35.40
CA GLU A 85 -9.57 35.61 34.47
C GLU A 85 -9.53 37.12 34.71
N LEU A 86 -9.29 37.54 35.92
CA LEU A 86 -9.16 38.96 36.30
C LEU A 86 -8.08 39.71 35.50
N PHE A 87 -7.10 38.99 34.94
CA PHE A 87 -6.03 39.58 34.15
C PHE A 87 -6.30 39.58 32.64
N ARG A 88 -7.42 39.00 32.19
CA ARG A 88 -7.71 38.80 30.76
C ARG A 88 -7.81 40.12 30.00
N ASP A 89 -8.68 41.02 30.49
CA ASP A 89 -8.92 42.32 29.84
C ASP A 89 -7.65 43.16 29.75
N ASN A 90 -6.85 43.16 30.82
CA ASN A 90 -5.61 43.91 30.89
C ASN A 90 -4.50 43.36 30.00
N THR A 91 -4.53 42.05 29.71
CA THR A 91 -3.49 41.37 28.91
C THR A 91 -3.89 41.17 27.45
N THR A 92 -5.17 41.22 27.12
CA THR A 92 -5.67 41.04 25.74
C THR A 92 -5.00 41.99 24.72
N PRO A 93 -4.82 43.29 24.98
CA PRO A 93 -4.12 44.20 24.06
C PRO A 93 -2.67 43.77 23.80
N ALA A 94 -1.98 43.29 24.83
CA ALA A 94 -0.62 42.80 24.70
C ALA A 94 -0.55 41.53 23.79
N VAL A 95 -1.49 40.61 23.97
CA VAL A 95 -1.61 39.40 23.12
C VAL A 95 -1.88 39.77 21.66
N GLN A 96 -2.82 40.67 21.43
CA GLN A 96 -3.14 41.16 20.06
C GLN A 96 -1.92 41.84 19.41
N LYS A 97 -1.23 42.72 20.12
CA LYS A 97 -0.03 43.38 19.66
C LYS A 97 1.09 42.39 19.35
N PHE A 98 1.24 41.37 20.19
CA PHE A 98 2.21 40.28 19.96
C PHE A 98 1.91 39.50 18.68
N LEU A 99 0.66 39.11 18.48
CA LEU A 99 0.22 38.38 17.28
C LEU A 99 0.37 39.21 15.99
N HIS A 100 -0.02 40.48 16.02
CA HIS A 100 0.19 41.41 14.89
C HIS A 100 1.67 41.51 14.50
N GLN A 101 2.57 41.62 15.51
CA GLN A 101 4.01 41.65 15.22
C GLN A 101 4.55 40.37 14.60
N LEU A 102 4.01 39.20 14.98
CA LEU A 102 4.35 37.93 14.34
C LEU A 102 3.86 37.89 12.88
N LEU A 103 2.64 38.30 12.61
CA LEU A 103 2.09 38.40 11.27
C LEU A 103 2.89 39.37 10.36
N ASP A 104 3.28 40.54 10.89
CA ASP A 104 4.13 41.51 10.17
C ASP A 104 5.52 40.94 9.79
N ILE A 105 6.04 40.04 10.61
CA ILE A 105 7.29 39.32 10.33
C ILE A 105 7.04 38.23 9.28
N GLY A 106 5.80 37.81 9.07
CA GLY A 106 5.40 36.76 8.13
C GLY A 106 5.33 35.39 8.80
N LEU A 107 5.07 35.34 10.11
CA LEU A 107 4.85 34.11 10.87
C LEU A 107 3.36 33.99 11.22
N ASP A 108 2.73 32.97 10.67
CA ASP A 108 1.44 32.49 11.12
C ASP A 108 1.65 31.46 12.23
N VAL A 109 1.06 31.66 13.39
CA VAL A 109 1.21 30.79 14.56
C VAL A 109 -0.16 30.34 15.06
N GLY A 110 -0.32 29.04 15.27
CA GLY A 110 -1.42 28.49 16.03
C GLY A 110 -1.35 29.06 17.45
N HIS A 111 -2.42 29.68 17.92
CA HIS A 111 -2.39 30.29 19.25
C HIS A 111 -3.63 29.98 20.06
N SER A 112 -3.46 30.00 21.40
CA SER A 112 -4.55 29.96 22.36
C SER A 112 -4.27 30.95 23.49
N PHE A 113 -5.32 31.49 24.07
CA PHE A 113 -5.21 32.39 25.23
C PHE A 113 -6.06 31.82 26.36
N ARG A 114 -5.40 31.41 27.46
CA ARG A 114 -6.02 30.59 28.49
C ARG A 114 -5.55 30.98 29.89
N THR A 115 -6.42 30.76 30.87
CA THR A 115 -6.06 30.71 32.28
C THR A 115 -5.51 29.36 32.68
N THR A 116 -4.85 29.27 33.83
CA THR A 116 -4.42 27.99 34.40
C THR A 116 -5.60 27.04 34.64
N HIS A 117 -6.77 27.58 35.02
CA HIS A 117 -8.00 26.82 35.25
C HIS A 117 -8.55 26.22 33.95
N GLU A 118 -8.67 27.00 32.89
CA GLU A 118 -9.13 26.53 31.57
C GLU A 118 -8.22 25.44 30.99
N CYS A 119 -6.91 25.54 31.20
CA CYS A 119 -5.97 24.50 30.83
C CYS A 119 -6.30 23.15 31.49
N ILE A 120 -6.67 23.15 32.77
CA ILE A 120 -6.99 21.94 33.52
C ILE A 120 -8.34 21.34 33.09
N ALA A 121 -9.36 22.21 32.90
CA ALA A 121 -10.68 21.79 32.41
C ALA A 121 -10.54 21.08 31.06
N LEU A 122 -9.88 21.71 30.08
CA LEU A 122 -9.66 21.14 28.75
C LEU A 122 -8.84 19.83 28.77
N ALA A 123 -7.86 19.75 29.66
CA ALA A 123 -7.10 18.52 29.87
C ALA A 123 -7.98 17.34 30.36
N GLY A 124 -9.13 17.63 30.95
CA GLY A 124 -10.12 16.63 31.39
C GLY A 124 -10.97 16.10 30.23
N GLU A 125 -11.25 16.94 29.25
CA GLU A 125 -12.17 16.65 28.15
C GLU A 125 -11.49 16.01 26.95
N ASP A 126 -10.30 16.51 26.57
CA ASP A 126 -9.59 16.10 25.38
C ASP A 126 -8.17 15.59 25.67
N ILE A 127 -7.89 14.36 25.20
CA ILE A 127 -6.59 13.71 25.39
C ILE A 127 -5.47 14.40 24.60
N GLU A 128 -5.73 14.97 23.42
CA GLU A 128 -4.70 15.64 22.62
C GLU A 128 -4.27 16.94 23.29
N SER A 129 -5.22 17.68 23.84
CA SER A 129 -4.97 18.86 24.68
C SER A 129 -4.19 18.50 25.94
N TRP A 130 -4.55 17.38 26.59
CA TRP A 130 -3.79 16.87 27.73
C TRP A 130 -2.33 16.58 27.37
N MET A 131 -2.09 15.88 26.24
CA MET A 131 -0.73 15.60 25.75
C MET A 131 0.04 16.88 25.46
N SER A 132 -0.60 17.88 24.84
CA SER A 132 0.02 19.15 24.53
C SER A 132 0.46 19.90 25.78
N LEU A 133 -0.35 19.88 26.84
CA LEU A 133 -0.04 20.49 28.13
C LEU A 133 1.07 19.77 28.90
N ILE A 134 1.12 18.43 28.83
CA ILE A 134 2.24 17.63 29.39
C ILE A 134 3.59 18.03 28.78
N GLU A 135 3.60 18.51 27.55
CA GLU A 135 4.79 18.94 26.82
C GLU A 135 5.02 20.46 26.84
N ALA A 136 4.14 21.20 27.53
CA ALA A 136 4.22 22.66 27.61
C ALA A 136 5.58 23.14 28.15
N ARG A 137 6.14 24.14 27.48
CA ARG A 137 7.46 24.72 27.78
C ARG A 137 7.35 26.24 27.92
N TYR A 138 7.91 26.76 29.00
CA TYR A 138 8.07 28.21 29.20
C TYR A 138 9.00 28.82 28.15
N VAL A 139 8.57 29.93 27.55
CA VAL A 139 9.38 30.72 26.61
C VAL A 139 9.79 32.05 27.21
N CYS A 140 8.84 32.84 27.68
CA CYS A 140 9.09 34.13 28.34
C CYS A 140 7.83 34.59 29.12
N GLY A 141 7.96 35.65 29.92
CA GLY A 141 6.86 36.23 30.65
C GLY A 141 6.87 35.90 32.14
N ASP A 142 5.68 35.85 32.77
CA ASP A 142 5.54 35.54 34.19
C ASP A 142 5.84 34.05 34.47
N GLN A 143 7.01 33.81 35.04
CA GLN A 143 7.46 32.46 35.36
C GLN A 143 6.68 31.83 36.53
N GLU A 144 6.11 32.66 37.42
CA GLU A 144 5.31 32.17 38.55
C GLU A 144 4.02 31.48 38.04
N THR A 145 3.30 32.12 37.12
CA THR A 145 2.11 31.54 36.46
C THR A 145 2.41 30.20 35.78
N PHE A 146 3.52 30.11 35.08
CA PHE A 146 3.92 28.81 34.47
C PHE A 146 4.25 27.75 35.53
N THR A 147 4.88 28.14 36.63
CA THR A 147 5.19 27.22 37.73
C THR A 147 3.92 26.72 38.41
N LYS A 148 2.90 27.59 38.58
CA LYS A 148 1.57 27.21 39.08
C LYS A 148 0.93 26.17 38.16
N LEU A 149 0.90 26.41 36.83
CA LEU A 149 0.41 25.45 35.88
C LEU A 149 1.14 24.09 36.00
N GLN A 150 2.46 24.09 36.05
CA GLN A 150 3.23 22.85 36.23
C GLN A 150 2.92 22.10 37.52
N THR A 151 2.62 22.80 38.57
CA THR A 151 2.25 22.21 39.87
C THR A 151 0.91 21.49 39.78
N VAL A 152 -0.07 22.14 39.20
CA VAL A 152 -1.40 21.55 38.98
C VAL A 152 -1.36 20.37 37.99
N LEU A 153 -0.58 20.48 36.94
CA LEU A 153 -0.39 19.34 36.01
C LEU A 153 0.27 18.13 36.71
N LYS A 154 1.22 18.35 37.62
CA LYS A 154 1.81 17.26 38.41
C LYS A 154 0.80 16.61 39.34
N GLN A 155 -0.04 17.41 40.01
CA GLN A 155 -1.09 16.88 40.87
C GLN A 155 -2.06 16.05 40.04
N ARG A 156 -2.51 16.53 38.89
CA ARG A 156 -3.40 15.79 38.01
C ARG A 156 -2.78 14.46 37.54
N ILE A 157 -1.47 14.40 37.21
CA ILE A 157 -0.79 13.14 36.88
C ILE A 157 -0.83 12.15 38.03
N GLN A 158 -0.80 12.63 39.30
CA GLN A 158 -0.90 11.74 40.46
C GLN A 158 -2.31 11.19 40.67
N GLU A 159 -3.34 11.99 40.33
CA GLU A 159 -4.76 11.68 40.44
C GLU A 159 -5.29 10.90 39.22
N GLU A 160 -4.55 10.87 38.08
CA GLU A 160 -4.97 10.23 36.84
C GLU A 160 -5.20 8.72 37.03
N ASP A 161 -6.34 8.23 36.54
CA ASP A 161 -6.54 6.79 36.37
C ASP A 161 -5.59 6.24 35.30
N ARG A 162 -4.50 5.66 35.76
CA ARG A 162 -3.43 5.16 34.89
C ARG A 162 -3.88 4.06 33.96
N VAL A 163 -4.83 3.24 34.36
CA VAL A 163 -5.38 2.18 33.49
C VAL A 163 -6.16 2.80 32.34
N ALA A 164 -7.10 3.68 32.64
CA ALA A 164 -7.89 4.38 31.63
C ALA A 164 -6.99 5.24 30.71
N PHE A 165 -5.99 5.91 31.27
CA PHE A 165 -5.05 6.71 30.49
C PHE A 165 -4.22 5.87 29.52
N VAL A 166 -3.64 4.77 29.97
CA VAL A 166 -2.86 3.83 29.12
C VAL A 166 -3.73 3.28 28.00
N GLN A 167 -4.97 2.94 28.31
CA GLN A 167 -5.92 2.44 27.30
C GLN A 167 -6.20 3.51 26.24
N ARG A 168 -6.55 4.75 26.63
CA ARG A 168 -6.83 5.85 25.69
C ARG A 168 -5.66 6.15 24.76
N VAL A 169 -4.43 6.22 25.30
CA VAL A 169 -3.23 6.46 24.48
C VAL A 169 -2.99 5.30 23.51
N SER A 170 -3.21 4.06 23.93
CA SER A 170 -3.08 2.88 23.07
C SER A 170 -4.11 2.88 21.93
N GLU A 171 -5.37 3.16 22.23
CA GLU A 171 -6.46 3.25 21.26
C GLU A 171 -6.20 4.36 20.22
N MET A 172 -5.76 5.54 20.66
CA MET A 172 -5.38 6.65 19.78
C MET A 172 -4.24 6.23 18.83
N GLN A 173 -3.24 5.50 19.33
CA GLN A 173 -2.16 4.99 18.48
C GLN A 173 -2.65 3.97 17.46
N TYR A 174 -3.48 3.00 17.85
CA TYR A 174 -4.05 2.01 16.94
C TYR A 174 -4.93 2.66 15.87
N ALA A 175 -5.75 3.65 16.24
CA ALA A 175 -6.57 4.40 15.29
C ALA A 175 -5.71 5.15 14.27
N ARG A 176 -4.64 5.79 14.72
CA ARG A 176 -3.68 6.48 13.86
C ARG A 176 -2.97 5.51 12.89
N HIS A 177 -2.50 4.36 13.38
CA HIS A 177 -1.87 3.36 12.53
C HIS A 177 -2.84 2.79 11.49
N ARG A 178 -4.11 2.59 11.82
CA ARG A 178 -5.13 2.18 10.83
C ARG A 178 -5.32 3.21 9.72
N LYS A 179 -5.23 4.49 10.06
CA LYS A 179 -5.42 5.60 9.09
C LYS A 179 -4.19 5.84 8.20
N TYR A 180 -2.98 5.77 8.77
CA TYR A 180 -1.75 6.17 8.09
C TYR A 180 -0.82 5.01 7.74
N GLY A 181 -1.19 3.78 8.08
CA GLY A 181 -0.44 2.57 7.84
C GLY A 181 0.17 1.95 9.10
N SER A 182 -0.07 0.65 9.26
CA SER A 182 0.32 -0.14 10.44
C SER A 182 1.69 -0.82 10.32
N SER A 183 2.34 -0.76 9.16
CA SER A 183 3.69 -1.28 8.96
C SER A 183 4.73 -0.15 8.94
N SER A 184 5.90 -0.41 9.54
CA SER A 184 7.06 0.47 9.44
C SER A 184 7.81 0.34 8.11
N LYS A 185 7.34 -0.50 7.19
CA LYS A 185 7.96 -0.83 5.89
C LYS A 185 7.09 -0.43 4.70
N LEU A 186 6.28 0.62 4.86
CA LEU A 186 5.53 1.23 3.76
C LEU A 186 6.48 1.90 2.77
N LEU A 187 6.18 1.82 1.48
CA LEU A 187 7.02 2.46 0.45
C LEU A 187 6.83 3.98 0.37
N GLU A 188 5.64 4.48 0.70
CA GLU A 188 5.34 5.91 0.84
C GLU A 188 4.83 6.21 2.25
N PRO A 189 5.71 6.14 3.27
CA PRO A 189 5.30 6.30 4.64
C PRO A 189 5.00 7.76 4.98
N ASN A 190 4.02 7.98 5.86
CA ASN A 190 3.89 9.27 6.54
C ASN A 190 4.88 9.31 7.71
N ILE A 191 5.97 10.09 7.56
CA ILE A 191 7.10 10.13 8.52
C ILE A 191 6.70 10.55 9.92
N LYS A 192 5.59 11.26 10.06
CA LYS A 192 5.03 11.70 11.36
C LYS A 192 4.09 10.65 11.95
N ASN A 193 3.16 10.12 11.16
CA ASN A 193 1.98 9.42 11.66
C ASN A 193 1.92 7.91 11.41
N SER A 194 2.64 7.35 10.40
CA SER A 194 2.69 5.91 10.17
C SER A 194 3.37 5.17 11.34
N ALA A 195 3.18 3.88 11.42
CA ALA A 195 3.91 3.03 12.37
C ALA A 195 5.42 3.22 12.20
N GLY A 196 6.12 3.44 13.31
CA GLY A 196 7.54 3.78 13.31
C GLY A 196 7.84 5.24 12.94
N GLY A 197 6.83 6.10 12.82
CA GLY A 197 7.00 7.53 12.63
C GLY A 197 7.25 8.31 13.94
N LEU A 198 7.50 9.62 13.81
CA LEU A 198 7.83 10.49 14.94
C LEU A 198 6.75 10.47 16.04
N ARG A 199 5.48 10.35 15.67
CA ARG A 199 4.37 10.32 16.61
C ARG A 199 4.37 9.08 17.53
N ASP A 200 5.01 7.99 17.13
CA ASP A 200 5.19 6.81 17.97
C ASP A 200 6.11 7.11 19.17
N ILE A 201 7.21 7.82 18.93
CA ILE A 201 8.08 8.28 20.01
C ILE A 201 7.32 9.21 20.94
N HIS A 202 6.53 10.14 20.40
CA HIS A 202 5.73 11.06 21.20
C HIS A 202 4.71 10.28 22.04
N SER A 203 3.96 9.35 21.45
CA SER A 203 2.98 8.52 22.17
C SER A 203 3.63 7.74 23.32
N ALA A 204 4.81 7.16 23.08
CA ALA A 204 5.57 6.46 24.12
C ALA A 204 5.97 7.40 25.27
N LEU A 205 6.49 8.59 24.96
CA LEU A 205 6.88 9.57 25.98
C LEU A 205 5.69 10.17 26.70
N TRP A 206 4.56 10.40 26.03
CA TRP A 206 3.31 10.82 26.66
C TRP A 206 2.84 9.80 27.68
N MET A 207 2.84 8.52 27.31
CA MET A 207 2.48 7.44 28.22
C MET A 207 3.36 7.44 29.45
N MET A 208 4.66 7.61 29.30
CA MET A 208 5.58 7.63 30.42
C MET A 208 5.43 8.89 31.31
N ARG A 209 5.14 10.05 30.73
CA ARG A 209 4.90 11.29 31.48
C ARG A 209 3.55 11.27 32.18
N GLY A 210 2.49 10.91 31.46
CA GLY A 210 1.13 10.87 32.00
C GLY A 210 0.94 9.82 33.10
N THR A 211 1.71 8.74 33.08
CA THR A 211 1.74 7.77 34.18
C THR A 211 2.69 8.15 35.32
N GLY A 212 3.42 9.28 35.20
CA GLY A 212 4.41 9.72 36.20
C GLY A 212 5.72 8.92 36.21
N ALA A 213 5.95 8.07 35.19
CA ALA A 213 7.16 7.26 35.08
C ALA A 213 8.42 8.10 34.76
N ILE A 214 8.25 9.21 34.06
CA ILE A 214 9.27 10.23 33.85
C ILE A 214 8.74 11.62 34.20
N PRO A 215 9.62 12.56 34.61
CA PRO A 215 9.18 13.90 35.05
C PRO A 215 8.70 14.76 33.87
N LEU A 216 7.90 15.78 34.18
CA LEU A 216 7.52 16.83 33.24
C LEU A 216 8.74 17.64 32.73
N PRO A 217 8.62 18.43 31.63
CA PRO A 217 9.74 19.07 30.92
C PRO A 217 10.56 20.11 31.66
N LYS A 218 10.39 20.34 32.97
CA LYS A 218 11.22 21.30 33.73
C LYS A 218 12.71 20.94 33.59
N THR A 219 13.04 19.64 33.63
CA THR A 219 14.40 19.13 33.51
C THR A 219 14.67 18.44 32.18
N LEU A 220 13.63 17.85 31.55
CA LEU A 220 13.70 17.13 30.27
C LEU A 220 13.07 17.96 29.14
N ARG A 221 13.85 18.93 28.67
CA ARG A 221 13.39 20.00 27.74
C ARG A 221 13.21 19.57 26.28
N SER A 222 13.51 18.35 25.91
CA SER A 222 13.34 17.83 24.54
C SER A 222 13.11 16.32 24.54
N THR A 223 12.58 15.79 23.44
CA THR A 223 12.43 14.34 23.22
C THR A 223 13.77 13.60 23.37
N GLU A 224 14.85 14.17 22.83
CA GLU A 224 16.18 13.58 22.98
C GLU A 224 16.58 13.43 24.47
N THR A 225 16.40 14.50 25.27
CA THR A 225 16.74 14.45 26.69
C THR A 225 15.83 13.49 27.46
N ALA A 226 14.57 13.32 27.04
CA ALA A 226 13.67 12.32 27.61
C ALA A 226 14.14 10.89 27.29
N ILE A 227 14.49 10.58 26.05
CA ILE A 227 15.04 9.25 25.66
C ILE A 227 16.33 8.96 26.45
N LEU A 228 17.23 9.91 26.56
CA LEU A 228 18.49 9.76 27.34
C LEU A 228 18.24 9.61 28.84
N HIS A 229 17.16 10.23 29.37
CA HIS A 229 16.78 10.07 30.78
C HIS A 229 16.35 8.63 31.09
N LEU A 230 15.75 7.93 30.15
CA LEU A 230 15.38 6.51 30.28
C LEU A 230 16.60 5.64 30.61
N LEU A 231 17.80 6.01 30.15
CA LEU A 231 19.05 5.33 30.53
C LEU A 231 19.32 5.34 32.05
N LYS A 232 18.82 6.35 32.75
CA LYS A 232 19.02 6.54 34.20
C LYS A 232 17.88 5.99 35.05
N SER A 233 16.73 5.69 34.43
CA SER A 233 15.53 5.22 35.13
C SER A 233 15.68 3.75 35.54
N PRO A 234 15.60 3.40 36.84
CA PRO A 234 15.59 2.00 37.29
C PRO A 234 14.43 1.19 36.70
N ILE A 235 13.28 1.84 36.50
CA ILE A 235 12.05 1.24 36.01
C ILE A 235 12.26 0.73 34.56
N VAL A 236 13.01 1.46 33.75
CA VAL A 236 13.19 1.24 32.32
C VAL A 236 14.39 0.34 32.02
N LYS A 237 15.38 0.28 32.92
CA LYS A 237 16.57 -0.58 32.75
C LYS A 237 16.27 -2.08 32.56
N GLN A 238 15.12 -2.52 33.00
CA GLN A 238 14.68 -3.91 32.80
C GLN A 238 14.11 -4.16 31.38
N GLN A 239 13.69 -3.09 30.67
CA GLN A 239 13.04 -3.17 29.37
C GLN A 239 13.95 -2.80 28.21
N PHE A 240 15.01 -2.00 28.48
CA PHE A 240 15.87 -1.45 27.43
C PHE A 240 17.35 -1.61 27.77
N THR A 241 18.15 -1.97 26.78
CA THR A 241 19.59 -1.86 26.85
C THR A 241 20.04 -0.44 26.53
N SER A 242 21.22 -0.05 27.01
CA SER A 242 21.81 1.26 26.67
C SER A 242 22.07 1.40 25.17
N SER A 243 22.44 0.32 24.50
CA SER A 243 22.62 0.29 23.04
C SER A 243 21.32 0.64 22.33
N PHE A 244 20.21 -0.06 22.68
CA PHE A 244 18.92 0.16 22.04
C PHE A 244 18.39 1.59 22.21
N LEU A 245 18.57 2.20 23.39
CA LEU A 245 18.19 3.60 23.59
C LEU A 245 19.07 4.58 22.78
N THR A 246 20.34 4.26 22.60
CA THR A 246 21.21 5.02 21.70
C THR A 246 20.78 4.88 20.24
N GLU A 247 20.43 3.68 19.79
CA GLU A 247 19.88 3.41 18.46
C GLU A 247 18.57 4.16 18.25
N SER A 248 17.68 4.16 19.27
CA SER A 248 16.40 4.90 19.23
C SER A 248 16.62 6.42 19.08
N ARG A 249 17.65 6.98 19.74
CA ARG A 249 18.03 8.39 19.56
C ARG A 249 18.56 8.67 18.16
N ILE A 250 19.36 7.79 17.60
CA ILE A 250 19.88 7.91 16.23
C ILE A 250 18.71 7.81 15.23
N ALA A 251 17.78 6.88 15.44
CA ALA A 251 16.60 6.74 14.62
C ALA A 251 15.74 8.01 14.63
N PHE A 252 15.52 8.58 15.80
CA PHE A 252 14.81 9.85 15.95
C PHE A 252 15.50 11.00 15.22
N ASP A 253 16.82 11.12 15.33
CA ASP A 253 17.64 12.11 14.62
C ASP A 253 17.50 11.96 13.09
N THR A 254 17.52 10.71 12.61
CA THR A 254 17.35 10.38 11.18
C THR A 254 15.97 10.81 10.68
N LEU A 255 14.90 10.48 11.38
CA LEU A 255 13.55 10.85 10.98
C LEU A 255 13.35 12.37 10.95
N LEU A 256 13.88 13.11 11.95
CA LEU A 256 13.84 14.57 11.95
C LEU A 256 14.65 15.17 10.79
N ARG A 257 15.80 14.58 10.46
CA ARG A 257 16.63 15.03 9.33
C ARG A 257 15.91 14.86 8.00
N VAL A 258 15.25 13.71 7.82
CA VAL A 258 14.44 13.43 6.62
C VAL A 258 13.26 14.39 6.54
N ARG A 259 12.52 14.57 7.64
CA ARG A 259 11.37 15.51 7.70
C ARG A 259 11.77 16.94 7.34
N ASN A 260 12.90 17.41 7.84
CA ASN A 260 13.43 18.73 7.49
C ASN A 260 13.68 18.86 5.99
N GLU A 261 14.24 17.84 5.36
CA GLU A 261 14.48 17.85 3.92
C GLU A 261 13.19 17.80 3.12
N MET A 262 12.19 17.00 3.56
CA MET A 262 10.86 16.95 2.95
C MET A 262 10.22 18.34 2.93
N HIS A 263 10.21 19.05 4.05
CA HIS A 263 9.65 20.40 4.16
C HIS A 263 10.35 21.41 3.23
N LEU A 264 11.67 21.27 3.04
CA LEU A 264 12.44 22.10 2.12
C LEU A 264 12.12 21.82 0.65
N GLN A 265 11.81 20.56 0.30
CA GLN A 265 11.49 20.16 -1.07
C GLN A 265 10.05 20.50 -1.46
N SER A 266 9.10 20.30 -0.56
CA SER A 266 7.68 20.60 -0.79
C SER A 266 7.34 22.08 -0.61
N LYS A 267 8.20 22.84 0.09
CA LYS A 267 7.94 24.23 0.54
C LYS A 267 6.65 24.39 1.36
N ALA A 268 6.16 23.30 1.91
CA ALA A 268 4.92 23.22 2.68
C ALA A 268 5.04 22.15 3.78
N LEU A 269 4.06 22.11 4.68
CA LEU A 269 3.89 21.05 5.65
C LEU A 269 3.42 19.78 4.89
N HIS A 270 4.36 18.90 4.58
CA HIS A 270 4.10 17.64 3.89
C HIS A 270 4.89 16.53 4.55
N ASP A 271 4.19 15.58 5.15
CA ASP A 271 4.80 14.53 5.97
C ASP A 271 4.76 13.13 5.30
N THR A 272 4.24 13.01 4.05
CA THR A 272 4.27 11.75 3.30
C THR A 272 5.49 11.71 2.38
N LEU A 273 6.32 10.68 2.53
CA LEU A 273 7.53 10.47 1.77
C LEU A 273 7.21 9.81 0.42
N GLU A 274 6.59 10.58 -0.48
CA GLU A 274 6.16 10.13 -1.79
C GLU A 274 7.33 9.71 -2.68
N PHE A 275 7.08 8.79 -3.62
CA PHE A 275 8.09 8.30 -4.58
C PHE A 275 8.80 9.44 -5.31
N GLY A 276 8.06 10.49 -5.71
CA GLY A 276 8.62 11.65 -6.41
C GLY A 276 9.61 12.47 -5.58
N LEU A 277 9.50 12.44 -4.24
CA LEU A 277 10.39 13.15 -3.31
C LEU A 277 11.65 12.34 -2.94
N GLN A 278 11.55 11.02 -2.91
CA GLN A 278 12.61 10.13 -2.42
C GLN A 278 13.97 10.34 -3.15
N PRO A 279 14.04 10.42 -4.50
CA PRO A 279 15.30 10.65 -5.20
C PRO A 279 15.94 12.00 -4.86
N ARG A 280 15.10 13.06 -4.75
CA ARG A 280 15.55 14.41 -4.41
C ARG A 280 16.11 14.46 -2.99
N ILE A 281 15.41 13.85 -2.04
CA ILE A 281 15.85 13.76 -0.64
C ILE A 281 17.13 12.96 -0.54
N ALA A 282 17.22 11.79 -1.19
CA ALA A 282 18.43 10.96 -1.19
C ALA A 282 19.65 11.74 -1.72
N SER A 283 19.47 12.51 -2.81
CA SER A 283 20.53 13.36 -3.38
C SER A 283 20.96 14.47 -2.42
N HIS A 284 20.00 15.22 -1.86
CA HIS A 284 20.28 16.33 -0.95
C HIS A 284 20.86 15.90 0.39
N LEU A 285 20.49 14.71 0.88
CA LEU A 285 21.09 14.11 2.06
C LEU A 285 22.43 13.43 1.77
N ARG A 286 22.94 13.54 0.51
CA ARG A 286 24.23 13.06 0.03
C ARG A 286 24.41 11.54 0.05
N TYR A 287 23.33 10.80 -0.15
CA TYR A 287 23.45 9.37 -0.41
C TYR A 287 24.12 9.12 -1.76
N ARG A 288 24.96 8.09 -1.83
CA ARG A 288 25.69 7.72 -3.06
C ARG A 288 25.31 6.29 -3.44
N ALA A 289 25.21 6.02 -4.72
CA ALA A 289 25.09 4.66 -5.22
C ALA A 289 26.31 3.81 -4.80
N LYS A 290 26.09 2.56 -4.49
CA LYS A 290 27.16 1.61 -4.15
C LYS A 290 26.84 0.25 -4.75
N SER A 291 27.73 -0.27 -5.59
CA SER A 291 27.48 -1.52 -6.30
C SER A 291 26.20 -1.46 -7.15
N LYS A 292 25.29 -2.41 -7.01
CA LYS A 292 24.00 -2.47 -7.73
C LYS A 292 22.89 -1.65 -7.05
N ARG A 293 23.12 -1.08 -5.85
CA ARG A 293 22.12 -0.30 -5.11
C ARG A 293 22.19 1.18 -5.47
N THR A 294 21.04 1.75 -5.80
CA THR A 294 20.91 3.17 -6.08
C THR A 294 21.07 4.02 -4.81
N GLN A 295 21.19 5.32 -4.96
CA GLN A 295 21.20 6.25 -3.82
C GLN A 295 19.86 6.21 -3.07
N VAL A 296 18.73 6.00 -3.77
CA VAL A 296 17.40 5.92 -3.19
C VAL A 296 17.24 4.66 -2.35
N ASP A 297 17.69 3.51 -2.88
CA ASP A 297 17.64 2.24 -2.14
C ASP A 297 18.36 2.32 -0.80
N ARG A 298 19.53 2.98 -0.78
CA ARG A 298 20.31 3.16 0.45
C ARG A 298 19.64 4.12 1.43
N PHE A 299 19.10 5.21 0.92
CA PHE A 299 18.33 6.17 1.72
C PHE A 299 17.11 5.48 2.36
N MET A 300 16.32 4.78 1.57
CA MET A 300 15.12 4.10 2.08
C MET A 300 15.47 2.96 3.03
N GLN A 301 16.58 2.25 2.82
CA GLN A 301 17.05 1.25 3.78
C GLN A 301 17.35 1.86 5.15
N ASP A 302 18.07 2.99 5.19
CA ASP A 302 18.38 3.69 6.46
C ASP A 302 17.09 4.22 7.11
N TYR A 303 16.14 4.71 6.30
CA TYR A 303 14.81 5.10 6.76
C TYR A 303 14.07 3.93 7.43
N TYR A 304 14.02 2.77 6.78
CA TYR A 304 13.33 1.60 7.34
C TYR A 304 13.97 1.08 8.62
N ILE A 305 15.29 1.12 8.72
CA ILE A 305 16.00 0.77 9.95
C ILE A 305 15.59 1.74 11.08
N ALA A 306 15.55 3.04 10.80
CA ALA A 306 15.13 4.03 11.78
C ALA A 306 13.66 3.85 12.18
N SER A 307 12.77 3.68 11.22
CA SER A 307 11.34 3.48 11.45
C SER A 307 11.06 2.22 12.28
N LYS A 308 11.71 1.09 11.95
CA LYS A 308 11.63 -0.15 12.71
C LYS A 308 12.10 0.03 14.16
N THR A 309 13.20 0.73 14.37
CA THR A 309 13.73 1.02 15.71
C THR A 309 12.76 1.84 16.54
N VAL A 310 12.10 2.84 15.93
CA VAL A 310 11.09 3.66 16.58
C VAL A 310 9.83 2.83 16.91
N ALA A 311 9.38 2.00 16.00
CA ALA A 311 8.23 1.11 16.24
C ALA A 311 8.50 0.16 17.41
N LEU A 312 9.69 -0.43 17.48
CA LEU A 312 10.11 -1.28 18.60
C LEU A 312 10.21 -0.50 19.92
N PHE A 313 10.73 0.72 19.89
CA PHE A 313 10.78 1.60 21.06
C PHE A 313 9.38 1.84 21.61
N CYS A 314 8.46 2.21 20.75
CA CYS A 314 7.08 2.48 21.12
C CYS A 314 6.36 1.23 21.65
N SER A 315 6.46 0.11 20.95
CA SER A 315 5.80 -1.15 21.36
C SER A 315 6.29 -1.62 22.73
N ARG A 316 7.60 -1.51 23.02
CA ARG A 316 8.16 -1.86 24.32
C ARG A 316 7.63 -1.00 25.48
N ILE A 317 7.42 0.29 25.23
CA ILE A 317 6.83 1.18 26.25
C ILE A 317 5.35 0.90 26.45
N LEU A 318 4.60 0.69 25.37
CA LEU A 318 3.20 0.30 25.45
C LEU A 318 3.02 -1.00 26.23
N ASP A 319 3.81 -2.00 25.91
CA ASP A 319 3.77 -3.28 26.60
C ASP A 319 4.14 -3.15 28.09
N TRP A 320 5.18 -2.35 28.39
CA TRP A 320 5.54 -2.05 29.77
C TRP A 320 4.38 -1.39 30.51
N ALA A 321 3.70 -0.42 29.91
CA ALA A 321 2.59 0.29 30.52
C ALA A 321 1.38 -0.65 30.73
N ASN A 322 1.02 -1.45 29.74
CA ASN A 322 -0.07 -2.41 29.82
C ASN A 322 0.17 -3.50 30.89
N HIS A 323 1.44 -3.92 31.08
CA HIS A 323 1.78 -4.87 32.14
C HIS A 323 1.80 -4.23 33.53
N ARG A 324 2.15 -2.94 33.61
CA ARG A 324 2.21 -2.22 34.88
C ARG A 324 0.84 -1.83 35.40
N TRP A 325 -0.08 -1.52 34.49
CA TRP A 325 -1.47 -1.14 34.76
C TRP A 325 -2.44 -1.96 33.89
N PRO A 326 -2.65 -3.25 34.25
CA PRO A 326 -3.49 -4.13 33.45
C PRO A 326 -4.98 -3.79 33.62
N THR A 327 -5.72 -3.94 32.53
CA THR A 327 -7.19 -3.73 32.50
C THR A 327 -7.99 -4.83 33.21
N LYS A 328 -7.35 -5.95 33.57
CA LYS A 328 -7.95 -7.06 34.32
C LYS A 328 -6.97 -7.54 35.39
N ASP A 329 -7.50 -7.98 36.53
CA ASP A 329 -6.72 -8.63 37.60
C ASP A 329 -5.97 -9.84 37.07
N SER A 330 -4.79 -9.63 36.54
CA SER A 330 -3.89 -10.72 36.13
C SER A 330 -3.00 -11.12 37.30
N LYS A 331 -3.38 -12.18 38.00
CA LYS A 331 -2.45 -12.82 38.94
C LYS A 331 -1.28 -13.41 38.13
N THR A 332 -0.09 -12.90 38.33
CA THR A 332 1.15 -13.37 37.72
C THR A 332 1.42 -14.82 38.09
N LYS A 333 1.06 -15.77 37.22
CA LYS A 333 1.44 -17.17 37.32
C LYS A 333 2.78 -17.37 36.63
N THR A 334 3.77 -17.81 37.39
CA THR A 334 5.05 -18.24 36.83
C THR A 334 5.03 -19.76 36.67
N THR A 335 5.18 -20.22 35.41
CA THR A 335 5.20 -21.65 35.06
C THR A 335 6.55 -22.00 34.44
N LYS A 336 7.26 -22.96 35.00
CA LYS A 336 8.49 -23.51 34.39
C LYS A 336 8.11 -24.42 33.22
N ILE A 337 8.82 -24.29 32.12
CA ILE A 337 8.63 -25.09 30.90
C ILE A 337 9.98 -25.74 30.57
N GLY A 338 10.10 -26.99 30.97
CA GLY A 338 11.39 -27.67 30.91
C GLY A 338 12.45 -27.02 31.78
N SER A 339 13.71 -27.21 31.42
CA SER A 339 14.86 -26.58 32.05
C SER A 339 15.25 -25.24 31.48
N THR A 340 14.71 -24.90 30.29
CA THR A 340 15.20 -23.81 29.46
C THR A 340 14.36 -22.52 29.57
N PHE A 341 13.03 -22.66 29.74
CA PHE A 341 12.12 -21.53 29.67
C PHE A 341 11.24 -21.40 30.90
N ILE A 342 10.83 -20.17 31.16
CA ILE A 342 9.82 -19.82 32.15
C ILE A 342 8.78 -18.97 31.47
N LEU A 343 7.51 -19.33 31.61
CA LEU A 343 6.39 -18.47 31.23
C LEU A 343 6.03 -17.61 32.45
N ARG A 344 6.12 -16.30 32.28
CA ARG A 344 5.75 -15.30 33.27
C ARG A 344 5.11 -14.13 32.58
N ASP A 345 3.99 -13.65 33.08
CA ASP A 345 3.24 -12.50 32.56
C ASP A 345 2.92 -12.63 31.06
N GLY A 346 2.54 -13.84 30.61
CA GLY A 346 2.25 -14.12 29.22
C GLY A 346 3.47 -14.07 28.29
N ARG A 347 4.71 -14.10 28.85
CA ARG A 347 5.95 -14.02 28.09
C ARG A 347 6.90 -15.14 28.40
N ILE A 348 7.65 -15.57 27.39
CA ILE A 348 8.71 -16.57 27.50
C ILE A 348 10.00 -15.89 27.95
N HIS A 349 10.52 -16.35 29.06
CA HIS A 349 11.83 -15.96 29.61
C HIS A 349 12.78 -17.14 29.57
N CYS A 350 14.10 -16.87 29.50
CA CYS A 350 15.08 -17.89 29.80
C CYS A 350 15.07 -18.23 31.31
N ALA A 351 15.13 -19.52 31.66
CA ALA A 351 15.18 -19.98 33.04
C ALA A 351 16.49 -19.54 33.74
N GLN A 352 17.56 -19.38 33.00
CA GLN A 352 18.88 -18.98 33.47
C GLN A 352 19.39 -17.75 32.70
N ARG A 353 20.10 -16.84 33.39
CA ARG A 353 20.61 -15.58 32.79
C ARG A 353 21.66 -15.82 31.71
N ASN A 354 22.42 -16.93 31.77
CA ASN A 354 23.55 -17.21 30.87
C ASN A 354 23.31 -18.45 30.01
N ILE A 355 22.09 -18.68 29.54
CA ILE A 355 21.80 -19.76 28.58
C ILE A 355 22.57 -19.53 27.28
N HIS A 356 23.27 -20.58 26.83
CA HIS A 356 23.86 -20.57 25.50
C HIS A 356 22.78 -20.75 24.45
N ILE A 357 22.40 -19.65 23.79
CA ILE A 357 21.35 -19.65 22.78
C ILE A 357 21.86 -20.35 21.51
N THR A 358 21.19 -21.46 21.14
CA THR A 358 21.43 -22.23 19.91
C THR A 358 20.21 -22.17 19.00
N ASN A 359 20.33 -22.58 17.74
CA ASN A 359 19.19 -22.68 16.81
C ASN A 359 18.07 -23.56 17.36
N GLU A 360 18.40 -24.72 17.98
CA GLU A 360 17.44 -25.64 18.55
C GLU A 360 16.64 -25.00 19.70
N ILE A 361 17.33 -24.27 20.60
CA ILE A 361 16.67 -23.57 21.70
C ILE A 361 15.70 -22.52 21.14
N LEU A 362 16.10 -21.76 20.10
CA LEU A 362 15.25 -20.75 19.50
C LEU A 362 14.06 -21.37 18.79
N LEU A 363 14.25 -22.42 17.99
CA LEU A 363 13.15 -23.12 17.33
C LEU A 363 12.14 -23.66 18.35
N ASN A 364 12.59 -24.24 19.46
CA ASN A 364 11.72 -24.68 20.57
C ASN A 364 10.99 -23.47 21.22
N ALA A 365 11.66 -22.32 21.35
CA ALA A 365 11.01 -21.09 21.85
C ALA A 365 9.90 -20.61 20.91
N PHE A 366 10.12 -20.69 19.59
CA PHE A 366 9.09 -20.35 18.59
C PHE A 366 7.93 -21.33 18.56
N LEU A 367 8.20 -22.62 18.70
CA LEU A 367 7.16 -23.64 18.84
C LEU A 367 6.30 -23.39 20.10
N LEU A 368 6.94 -23.09 21.22
CA LEU A 368 6.25 -22.75 22.47
C LEU A 368 5.44 -21.45 22.33
N ARG A 369 6.00 -20.44 21.65
CA ARG A 369 5.31 -19.17 21.37
C ARG A 369 4.03 -19.39 20.58
N SER A 370 4.10 -20.19 19.51
CA SER A 370 2.94 -20.54 18.69
C SER A 370 1.92 -21.38 19.46
N GLU A 371 2.38 -22.37 20.25
CA GLU A 371 1.53 -23.26 21.00
C GLU A 371 0.73 -22.54 22.09
N ARG A 372 1.40 -21.69 22.86
CA ARG A 372 0.80 -20.97 23.98
C ARG A 372 0.21 -19.64 23.63
N ARG A 373 0.41 -19.14 22.38
CA ARG A 373 0.02 -17.81 21.91
C ARG A 373 0.55 -16.70 22.82
N VAL A 374 1.83 -16.78 23.14
CA VAL A 374 2.54 -15.87 24.06
C VAL A 374 3.68 -15.18 23.35
N GLU A 375 4.21 -14.10 23.91
CA GLU A 375 5.31 -13.34 23.34
C GLU A 375 6.64 -13.64 24.04
N PHE A 376 7.77 -13.28 23.40
CA PHE A 376 9.07 -13.29 24.03
C PHE A 376 9.20 -12.14 25.02
N SER A 377 9.91 -12.37 26.13
CA SER A 377 10.35 -11.27 26.97
C SER A 377 11.43 -10.46 26.25
N TYR A 378 11.49 -9.16 26.50
CA TYR A 378 12.52 -8.30 25.91
C TYR A 378 13.94 -8.75 26.26
N ALA A 379 14.13 -9.29 27.47
CA ALA A 379 15.41 -9.86 27.85
C ALA A 379 15.83 -11.04 26.96
N LEU A 380 14.86 -11.87 26.52
CA LEU A 380 15.11 -12.95 25.57
C LEU A 380 15.39 -12.38 24.16
N GLU A 381 14.60 -11.40 23.68
CA GLU A 381 14.86 -10.74 22.42
C GLU A 381 16.24 -10.07 22.35
N ASP A 382 16.64 -9.37 23.41
CA ASP A 382 17.96 -8.76 23.51
C ASP A 382 19.08 -9.82 23.58
N ALA A 383 18.81 -10.96 24.21
CA ALA A 383 19.76 -12.08 24.22
C ALA A 383 19.92 -12.71 22.83
N ILE A 384 18.82 -12.86 22.09
CA ILE A 384 18.84 -13.28 20.69
C ILE A 384 19.65 -12.29 19.85
N HIS A 385 19.37 -11.00 19.97
CA HIS A 385 20.07 -9.96 19.20
C HIS A 385 21.60 -9.97 19.43
N ARG A 386 22.04 -10.10 20.69
CA ARG A 386 23.47 -10.21 21.02
C ARG A 386 24.13 -11.46 20.43
N ARG A 387 23.39 -12.55 20.26
CA ARG A 387 23.90 -13.83 19.74
C ARG A 387 23.68 -14.01 18.24
N LEU A 388 22.96 -13.12 17.59
CA LEU A 388 22.57 -13.24 16.21
C LEU A 388 23.75 -13.54 15.26
N HIS A 389 24.90 -12.90 15.50
CA HIS A 389 26.12 -13.10 14.69
C HIS A 389 26.75 -14.48 14.84
N SER A 390 26.50 -15.17 15.96
CA SER A 390 27.05 -16.51 16.23
C SER A 390 26.15 -17.63 15.72
N LEU A 391 24.90 -17.32 15.33
CA LEU A 391 23.97 -18.30 14.77
C LEU A 391 24.37 -18.64 13.33
N ARG A 392 24.14 -19.87 12.94
CA ARG A 392 24.45 -20.42 11.62
C ARG A 392 23.18 -20.77 10.86
N PRO A 393 23.24 -20.98 9.55
CA PRO A 393 22.12 -21.51 8.76
C PRO A 393 21.61 -22.85 9.32
N LEU A 394 20.31 -23.09 9.20
CA LEU A 394 19.71 -24.38 9.56
C LEU A 394 20.32 -25.48 8.69
N LYS A 395 20.75 -26.58 9.35
CA LYS A 395 21.45 -27.66 8.66
C LYS A 395 21.29 -29.04 9.30
N THR A 396 21.09 -29.10 10.63
CA THR A 396 21.02 -30.39 11.33
C THR A 396 19.64 -31.02 11.25
N GLN A 397 19.57 -32.37 11.36
CA GLN A 397 18.29 -33.09 11.35
C GLN A 397 17.35 -32.57 12.42
N THR A 398 17.87 -32.28 13.62
CA THR A 398 17.06 -31.76 14.73
C THR A 398 16.49 -30.39 14.42
N GLU A 399 17.32 -29.47 13.90
CA GLU A 399 16.87 -28.13 13.49
C GLU A 399 15.81 -28.22 12.40
N THR A 400 16.01 -29.09 11.40
CA THR A 400 15.05 -29.34 10.32
C THR A 400 13.72 -29.87 10.86
N ASN A 401 13.76 -30.86 11.74
CA ASN A 401 12.54 -31.44 12.33
C ASN A 401 11.76 -30.39 13.14
N LEU A 402 12.45 -29.57 13.92
CA LEU A 402 11.81 -28.47 14.67
C LEU A 402 11.21 -27.41 13.74
N PHE A 403 11.90 -27.08 12.65
CA PHE A 403 11.38 -26.14 11.66
C PHE A 403 10.17 -26.72 10.91
N ARG A 404 10.20 -28.01 10.55
CA ARG A 404 9.05 -28.75 10.02
C ARG A 404 7.84 -28.70 10.95
N LEU A 405 8.05 -29.03 12.24
CA LEU A 405 7.00 -28.95 13.23
C LEU A 405 6.36 -27.56 13.33
N LEU A 406 7.14 -26.50 13.15
CA LEU A 406 6.63 -25.14 13.11
C LEU A 406 5.75 -24.89 11.87
N LEU A 407 6.19 -25.33 10.67
CA LEU A 407 5.45 -25.16 9.42
C LEU A 407 4.17 -26.01 9.38
N HIS A 408 4.11 -27.11 10.12
CA HIS A 408 2.91 -27.97 10.23
C HIS A 408 1.89 -27.49 11.27
N ARG A 409 2.15 -26.37 11.95
CA ARG A 409 1.18 -25.82 12.88
C ARG A 409 -0.10 -25.39 12.16
N PRO A 410 -1.28 -25.65 12.72
CA PRO A 410 -2.54 -25.23 12.09
C PRO A 410 -2.69 -23.71 12.02
N ASN A 411 -2.02 -22.98 12.93
CA ASN A 411 -2.06 -21.51 13.00
C ASN A 411 -0.76 -20.96 13.59
N GLY A 412 -0.43 -19.72 13.27
CA GLY A 412 0.67 -18.96 13.84
C GLY A 412 2.01 -19.13 13.14
N VAL A 413 2.03 -19.79 11.97
CA VAL A 413 3.24 -19.94 11.13
C VAL A 413 3.69 -18.58 10.59
N ALA A 414 2.77 -17.83 9.98
CA ALA A 414 3.07 -16.50 9.46
C ALA A 414 3.56 -15.56 10.56
N ASN A 415 2.91 -15.56 11.72
CA ASN A 415 3.31 -14.76 12.87
C ASN A 415 4.70 -15.16 13.41
N ALA A 416 5.03 -16.46 13.40
CA ALA A 416 6.35 -16.92 13.81
C ALA A 416 7.44 -16.48 12.83
N LEU A 417 7.23 -16.65 11.52
CA LEU A 417 8.18 -16.24 10.50
C LEU A 417 8.36 -14.72 10.47
N HIS A 418 7.28 -13.96 10.65
CA HIS A 418 7.35 -12.51 10.79
C HIS A 418 8.22 -12.10 11.99
N LYS A 419 7.99 -12.70 13.15
CA LYS A 419 8.82 -12.44 14.34
C LYS A 419 10.26 -12.86 14.15
N MET A 420 10.54 -13.95 13.43
CA MET A 420 11.90 -14.35 13.05
C MET A 420 12.57 -13.29 12.18
N ASN A 421 11.84 -12.73 11.21
CA ASN A 421 12.34 -11.63 10.36
C ASN A 421 12.62 -10.37 11.19
N ASP A 422 11.74 -10.05 12.12
CA ASP A 422 11.94 -8.89 13.01
C ASP A 422 13.17 -9.02 13.90
N LEU A 423 13.46 -10.22 14.37
CA LEU A 423 14.63 -10.51 15.19
C LEU A 423 15.91 -10.74 14.36
N GLY A 424 15.83 -10.71 13.01
CA GLY A 424 16.96 -10.96 12.11
C GLY A 424 17.34 -12.45 12.02
N LEU A 425 16.51 -13.36 12.50
CA LEU A 425 16.76 -14.80 12.49
C LEU A 425 16.57 -15.40 11.11
N LEU A 426 15.59 -14.95 10.32
CA LEU A 426 15.34 -15.47 8.97
C LEU A 426 16.59 -15.33 8.08
N GLU A 427 17.23 -14.17 8.06
CA GLU A 427 18.44 -13.96 7.27
C GLU A 427 19.66 -14.76 7.75
N ARG A 428 19.65 -15.25 9.00
CA ARG A 428 20.67 -16.11 9.57
C ARG A 428 20.43 -17.57 9.26
N TRP A 429 19.19 -18.01 9.40
CA TRP A 429 18.79 -19.39 9.16
C TRP A 429 18.65 -19.70 7.67
N ILE A 430 18.23 -18.70 6.89
CA ILE A 430 18.04 -18.73 5.44
C ILE A 430 18.89 -17.61 4.84
N PRO A 431 20.20 -17.83 4.57
CA PRO A 431 21.06 -16.77 4.02
C PRO A 431 20.57 -16.19 2.71
N GLU A 432 19.81 -16.98 1.95
CA GLU A 432 19.14 -16.58 0.72
C GLU A 432 18.11 -15.47 0.92
N TRP A 433 17.55 -15.36 2.13
CA TRP A 433 16.60 -14.32 2.53
C TRP A 433 17.26 -12.95 2.74
N LYS A 434 18.56 -12.92 3.07
CA LYS A 434 19.25 -11.67 3.41
C LYS A 434 19.12 -10.55 2.38
N PRO A 435 19.15 -10.79 1.04
CA PRO A 435 18.91 -9.74 0.05
C PRO A 435 17.50 -9.16 0.09
N MET A 436 16.49 -9.93 0.55
CA MET A 436 15.10 -9.52 0.63
C MET A 436 14.84 -8.51 1.75
N VAL A 437 15.61 -8.59 2.85
CA VAL A 437 15.39 -7.75 4.04
C VAL A 437 15.44 -6.27 3.69
N SER A 438 14.33 -5.59 3.91
CA SER A 438 14.14 -4.17 3.57
C SER A 438 14.52 -3.86 2.11
N PHE A 439 14.35 -4.84 1.21
CA PHE A 439 14.55 -4.60 -0.20
C PHE A 439 13.42 -3.73 -0.73
N PHE A 440 13.81 -2.54 -1.14
CA PHE A 440 12.94 -1.55 -1.73
C PHE A 440 13.03 -1.64 -3.25
N GLN A 441 11.89 -1.74 -3.89
CA GLN A 441 11.78 -1.61 -5.34
C GLN A 441 11.03 -0.32 -5.65
N HIS A 442 11.70 0.62 -6.29
CA HIS A 442 11.11 1.91 -6.67
C HIS A 442 10.14 1.70 -7.84
N ASN A 443 9.03 1.04 -7.55
CA ASN A 443 7.87 0.94 -8.43
C ASN A 443 6.60 1.09 -7.60
N GLN A 444 5.53 1.52 -8.22
CA GLN A 444 4.25 1.80 -7.56
C GLN A 444 3.43 0.54 -7.23
N TYR A 445 3.89 -0.66 -7.60
CA TYR A 445 3.15 -1.91 -7.38
C TYR A 445 3.04 -2.30 -5.93
N HIS A 446 4.13 -2.16 -5.20
CA HIS A 446 4.22 -2.69 -3.86
C HIS A 446 3.98 -1.58 -2.84
N PHE A 447 3.14 -1.87 -1.85
CA PHE A 447 2.94 -1.02 -0.67
C PHE A 447 4.02 -1.23 0.37
N TYR A 448 4.73 -2.37 0.27
CA TYR A 448 5.65 -2.88 1.27
C TYR A 448 7.00 -3.23 0.66
N THR A 449 8.04 -3.34 1.50
CA THR A 449 9.31 -3.95 1.10
C THR A 449 9.10 -5.43 0.76
N ALA A 450 10.01 -6.03 -0.05
CA ALA A 450 9.83 -7.39 -0.53
C ALA A 450 9.72 -8.43 0.59
N ASP A 451 10.50 -8.28 1.67
CA ASP A 451 10.40 -9.16 2.84
C ASP A 451 9.06 -9.02 3.57
N GLU A 452 8.54 -7.80 3.71
CA GLU A 452 7.24 -7.56 4.34
C GLU A 452 6.09 -8.08 3.48
N HIS A 453 6.12 -7.81 2.19
CA HIS A 453 5.15 -8.35 1.23
C HIS A 453 5.07 -9.89 1.34
N THR A 454 6.20 -10.58 1.26
CA THR A 454 6.25 -12.04 1.36
C THR A 454 5.66 -12.57 2.66
N LEU A 455 5.89 -11.87 3.78
CA LEU A 455 5.32 -12.26 5.07
C LEU A 455 3.82 -11.98 5.17
N ILE A 456 3.32 -10.96 4.48
CA ILE A 456 1.87 -10.70 4.33
C ILE A 456 1.23 -11.77 3.45
N VAL A 457 1.88 -12.20 2.35
CA VAL A 457 1.42 -13.33 1.51
C VAL A 457 1.21 -14.58 2.37
N LEU A 458 2.18 -14.91 3.22
CA LEU A 458 2.08 -16.02 4.16
C LEU A 458 0.89 -15.85 5.13
N ALA A 459 0.70 -14.65 5.67
CA ALA A 459 -0.40 -14.37 6.59
C ALA A 459 -1.77 -14.46 5.90
N ASN A 460 -1.88 -13.99 4.66
CA ASN A 460 -3.11 -14.09 3.87
C ASN A 460 -3.43 -15.56 3.55
N ALA A 461 -2.42 -16.36 3.19
CA ALA A 461 -2.60 -17.80 2.95
C ALA A 461 -3.06 -18.52 4.24
N GLU A 462 -2.43 -18.25 5.39
CA GLU A 462 -2.81 -18.84 6.67
C GLU A 462 -4.22 -18.45 7.11
N ALA A 463 -4.64 -17.21 6.85
CA ALA A 463 -5.96 -16.70 7.19
C ALA A 463 -7.11 -17.44 6.47
N LEU A 464 -6.83 -18.09 5.34
CA LEU A 464 -7.79 -18.90 4.60
C LEU A 464 -8.33 -20.09 5.38
N GLU A 465 -7.62 -20.55 6.41
CA GLU A 465 -8.12 -21.59 7.33
C GLU A 465 -9.51 -21.26 7.89
N GLN A 466 -9.75 -19.99 8.19
CA GLN A 466 -11.01 -19.52 8.78
C GLN A 466 -11.97 -18.93 7.74
N SER A 467 -11.59 -18.90 6.46
CA SER A 467 -12.40 -18.30 5.40
C SER A 467 -13.41 -19.30 4.84
N SER A 468 -14.64 -18.82 4.59
CA SER A 468 -15.69 -19.56 3.88
C SER A 468 -15.64 -19.41 2.36
N SER A 469 -14.66 -18.66 1.83
CA SER A 469 -14.48 -18.45 0.39
C SER A 469 -14.06 -19.75 -0.34
N SER A 470 -14.13 -19.72 -1.68
CA SER A 470 -13.61 -20.77 -2.55
C SER A 470 -12.13 -21.06 -2.27
N PHE A 471 -11.33 -20.02 -2.05
CA PHE A 471 -9.91 -20.14 -1.66
C PHE A 471 -9.74 -20.86 -0.33
N GLY A 472 -10.57 -20.56 0.67
CA GLY A 472 -10.55 -21.22 1.96
C GLY A 472 -10.90 -22.71 1.86
N ASN A 473 -11.87 -23.06 1.01
CA ASN A 473 -12.22 -24.46 0.76
C ASN A 473 -11.05 -25.22 0.14
N VAL A 474 -10.42 -24.66 -0.90
CA VAL A 474 -9.26 -25.27 -1.55
C VAL A 474 -8.06 -25.33 -0.60
N PHE A 475 -7.79 -24.28 0.20
CA PHE A 475 -6.72 -24.29 1.19
C PHE A 475 -6.87 -25.43 2.20
N ARG A 476 -8.07 -25.70 2.71
CA ARG A 476 -8.33 -26.79 3.66
C ARG A 476 -8.17 -28.17 3.04
N SER A 477 -8.36 -28.32 1.73
CA SER A 477 -8.17 -29.58 1.01
C SER A 477 -6.71 -29.86 0.64
N LEU A 478 -5.80 -28.88 0.78
CA LEU A 478 -4.39 -29.07 0.43
C LEU A 478 -3.77 -30.20 1.26
N PRO A 479 -3.08 -31.15 0.63
CA PRO A 479 -2.50 -32.30 1.34
C PRO A 479 -1.34 -31.89 2.25
N ARG A 480 -0.59 -30.84 1.88
CA ARG A 480 0.60 -30.39 2.60
C ARG A 480 0.68 -28.85 2.64
N ARG A 481 0.38 -28.24 3.77
CA ARG A 481 0.43 -26.79 3.93
C ARG A 481 1.86 -26.22 3.92
N ASP A 482 2.84 -27.00 4.37
CA ASP A 482 4.25 -26.62 4.34
C ASP A 482 4.76 -26.36 2.91
N THR A 483 4.27 -27.12 1.91
CA THR A 483 4.53 -26.83 0.49
C THR A 483 4.11 -25.41 0.11
N LEU A 484 2.87 -25.03 0.46
CA LEU A 484 2.36 -23.69 0.19
C LEU A 484 3.15 -22.62 0.93
N TYR A 485 3.41 -22.80 2.22
CA TYR A 485 4.15 -21.80 3.01
C TYR A 485 5.57 -21.60 2.51
N LEU A 486 6.23 -22.67 2.06
CA LEU A 486 7.55 -22.58 1.45
C LEU A 486 7.49 -21.90 0.08
N ALA A 487 6.46 -22.21 -0.73
CA ALA A 487 6.23 -21.51 -1.98
C ALA A 487 5.99 -20.02 -1.75
N CYS A 488 5.13 -19.64 -0.80
CA CYS A 488 4.95 -18.24 -0.40
C CYS A 488 6.27 -17.58 0.02
N LEU A 489 7.10 -18.28 0.81
CA LEU A 489 8.38 -17.72 1.28
C LEU A 489 9.39 -17.48 0.15
N PHE A 490 9.33 -18.29 -0.91
CA PHE A 490 10.34 -18.26 -1.98
C PHE A 490 9.87 -17.71 -3.31
N HIS A 491 8.57 -17.43 -3.53
CA HIS A 491 8.05 -16.97 -4.83
C HIS A 491 8.82 -15.78 -5.39
N ASP A 492 9.16 -14.83 -4.53
CA ASP A 492 9.83 -13.57 -4.86
C ASP A 492 11.30 -13.49 -4.45
N ILE A 493 11.89 -14.56 -3.96
CA ILE A 493 13.23 -14.57 -3.36
C ILE A 493 14.34 -14.00 -4.26
N ALA A 494 14.16 -14.05 -5.57
CA ALA A 494 15.13 -13.55 -6.53
C ALA A 494 14.87 -12.10 -7.00
N LYS A 495 13.81 -11.41 -6.56
CA LYS A 495 13.54 -10.00 -6.90
C LYS A 495 14.74 -9.06 -6.68
N PRO A 496 15.53 -9.20 -5.61
CA PRO A 496 16.71 -8.36 -5.40
C PRO A 496 17.83 -8.52 -6.44
N SER A 497 17.74 -9.53 -7.32
CA SER A 497 18.73 -9.71 -8.40
C SER A 497 18.65 -8.63 -9.49
N LEU A 498 17.55 -7.86 -9.57
CA LEU A 498 17.28 -6.76 -10.51
C LEU A 498 17.43 -7.12 -12.01
N LEU A 499 17.44 -8.40 -12.37
CA LEU A 499 17.75 -8.87 -13.73
C LEU A 499 16.52 -9.40 -14.48
N GLY A 500 15.29 -9.12 -14.02
CA GLY A 500 14.07 -9.71 -14.57
C GLY A 500 14.00 -11.24 -14.41
N LYS A 501 12.88 -11.86 -14.76
CA LYS A 501 12.65 -13.30 -14.68
C LYS A 501 13.01 -13.89 -13.30
N HIS A 502 12.56 -13.20 -12.24
CA HIS A 502 12.83 -13.61 -10.86
C HIS A 502 12.20 -14.96 -10.52
N GLU A 503 11.09 -15.31 -11.20
CA GLU A 503 10.39 -16.58 -11.12
C GLU A 503 11.29 -17.75 -11.55
N ILE A 504 12.14 -17.56 -12.56
CA ILE A 504 13.10 -18.56 -13.01
C ILE A 504 14.32 -18.62 -12.09
N LYS A 505 14.83 -17.46 -11.67
CA LYS A 505 16.02 -17.36 -10.81
C LYS A 505 15.75 -17.79 -9.37
N GLY A 506 14.50 -17.75 -8.93
CA GLY A 506 14.06 -18.22 -7.62
C GLY A 506 14.20 -19.72 -7.46
N ILE A 507 14.03 -20.50 -8.53
CA ILE A 507 14.06 -21.98 -8.50
C ILE A 507 15.36 -22.51 -7.88
N PRO A 508 16.56 -22.19 -8.40
CA PRO A 508 17.80 -22.73 -7.83
C PRO A 508 18.06 -22.25 -6.40
N ILE A 509 17.48 -21.12 -6.00
CA ILE A 509 17.59 -20.60 -4.65
C ILE A 509 16.72 -21.43 -3.69
N ALA A 510 15.46 -21.65 -4.03
CA ALA A 510 14.54 -22.47 -3.25
C ALA A 510 15.04 -23.91 -3.14
N ARG A 511 15.45 -24.53 -4.27
CA ARG A 511 16.00 -25.90 -4.31
C ARG A 511 17.20 -26.05 -3.38
N ARG A 512 18.14 -25.14 -3.38
CA ARG A 512 19.33 -25.17 -2.51
C ARG A 512 18.99 -25.11 -1.04
N PHE A 513 18.00 -24.28 -0.68
CA PHE A 513 17.50 -24.21 0.69
C PHE A 513 16.83 -25.54 1.09
N LEU A 514 15.92 -26.06 0.28
CA LEU A 514 15.20 -27.30 0.56
C LEU A 514 16.15 -28.51 0.74
N GLN A 515 17.14 -28.65 -0.13
CA GLN A 515 18.19 -29.67 0.00
C GLN A 515 18.98 -29.51 1.29
N ARG A 516 19.34 -28.26 1.67
CA ARG A 516 20.07 -28.00 2.93
C ARG A 516 19.29 -28.42 4.17
N ILE A 517 17.97 -28.26 4.16
CA ILE A 517 17.11 -28.67 5.27
C ILE A 517 16.45 -30.04 5.05
N MET A 518 16.97 -30.86 4.11
CA MET A 518 16.49 -32.21 3.84
C MET A 518 14.98 -32.29 3.57
N TYR A 519 14.45 -31.38 2.77
CA TYR A 519 13.08 -31.34 2.30
C TYR A 519 13.00 -31.72 0.82
N ASP A 520 13.74 -32.77 0.44
CA ASP A 520 13.89 -33.21 -0.96
C ASP A 520 12.55 -33.58 -1.61
N ASP A 521 11.61 -34.08 -0.81
CA ASP A 521 10.25 -34.46 -1.19
C ASP A 521 9.37 -33.28 -1.65
N LEU A 522 9.74 -32.02 -1.34
CA LEU A 522 9.00 -30.84 -1.74
C LEU A 522 9.66 -30.01 -2.86
N ILE A 523 10.85 -30.42 -3.30
CA ILE A 523 11.65 -29.61 -4.24
C ILE A 523 10.88 -29.36 -5.53
N ASP A 524 10.23 -30.36 -6.10
CA ASP A 524 9.57 -30.22 -7.40
C ASP A 524 8.31 -29.35 -7.29
N ASP A 525 7.47 -29.55 -6.28
CA ASP A 525 6.26 -28.77 -6.08
C ASP A 525 6.58 -27.29 -5.75
N VAL A 526 7.51 -27.05 -4.82
CA VAL A 526 7.90 -25.68 -4.48
C VAL A 526 8.57 -24.99 -5.69
N SER A 527 9.42 -25.73 -6.44
CA SER A 527 10.05 -25.19 -7.64
C SER A 527 9.03 -24.86 -8.73
N PHE A 528 8.03 -25.71 -8.92
CA PHE A 528 6.91 -25.47 -9.83
C PHE A 528 6.15 -24.19 -9.42
N LEU A 529 5.78 -24.05 -8.16
CA LEU A 529 5.04 -22.90 -7.66
C LEU A 529 5.85 -21.61 -7.78
N VAL A 530 7.13 -21.62 -7.42
CA VAL A 530 8.02 -20.46 -7.59
C VAL A 530 8.14 -20.06 -9.07
N ARG A 531 8.23 -21.03 -9.98
CA ARG A 531 8.31 -20.77 -11.43
C ARG A 531 7.02 -20.13 -11.98
N HIS A 532 5.88 -20.61 -11.53
CA HIS A 532 4.58 -20.33 -12.15
C HIS A 532 3.68 -19.40 -11.34
N HIS A 533 4.17 -18.78 -10.25
CA HIS A 533 3.33 -17.96 -9.37
C HIS A 533 2.63 -16.79 -10.06
N LEU A 534 3.19 -16.26 -11.16
CA LEU A 534 2.57 -15.19 -11.97
C LEU A 534 1.64 -15.71 -13.08
N LEU A 535 1.69 -17.02 -13.38
CA LEU A 535 1.04 -17.57 -14.57
C LEU A 535 -0.48 -17.46 -14.48
N MET A 536 -1.06 -17.83 -13.34
CA MET A 536 -2.53 -17.83 -13.18
C MET A 536 -3.10 -16.41 -13.25
N GLU A 537 -2.41 -15.40 -12.69
CA GLU A 537 -2.76 -13.99 -12.85
C GLU A 537 -2.72 -13.57 -14.32
N GLN A 538 -1.65 -13.97 -15.02
CA GLN A 538 -1.48 -13.61 -16.43
C GLN A 538 -2.60 -14.18 -17.31
N ILE A 539 -2.94 -15.45 -17.13
CA ILE A 539 -4.01 -16.10 -17.90
C ILE A 539 -5.37 -15.50 -17.52
N ALA A 540 -5.72 -15.44 -16.24
CA ALA A 540 -7.04 -14.96 -15.78
C ALA A 540 -7.35 -13.53 -16.22
N PHE A 541 -6.34 -12.64 -16.19
CA PHE A 541 -6.57 -11.20 -16.40
C PHE A 541 -6.16 -10.69 -17.78
N ARG A 542 -5.57 -11.55 -18.64
CA ARG A 542 -5.12 -11.13 -19.97
C ARG A 542 -5.61 -12.03 -21.10
N ARG A 543 -6.20 -13.18 -20.78
CA ARG A 543 -6.64 -14.11 -21.82
C ARG A 543 -8.15 -14.29 -21.81
N ASN A 544 -8.68 -14.71 -22.95
CA ASN A 544 -10.09 -15.03 -23.09
C ASN A 544 -10.38 -16.40 -22.45
N LEU A 545 -11.02 -16.40 -21.29
CA LEU A 545 -11.38 -17.64 -20.59
C LEU A 545 -12.53 -18.42 -21.27
N ASN A 546 -13.20 -17.84 -22.25
CA ASN A 546 -14.19 -18.54 -23.07
C ASN A 546 -13.57 -19.26 -24.29
N ASP A 547 -12.28 -19.03 -24.55
CA ASP A 547 -11.56 -19.76 -25.56
C ASP A 547 -11.07 -21.10 -24.99
N PRO A 548 -11.52 -22.23 -25.56
CA PRO A 548 -11.12 -23.56 -25.08
C PRO A 548 -9.61 -23.80 -25.14
N GLN A 549 -8.92 -23.26 -26.17
CA GLN A 549 -7.48 -23.43 -26.31
C GLN A 549 -6.72 -22.80 -25.13
N THR A 550 -7.13 -21.63 -24.68
CA THR A 550 -6.55 -20.97 -23.51
C THR A 550 -6.61 -21.87 -22.27
N ILE A 551 -7.73 -22.55 -22.04
CA ILE A 551 -7.89 -23.43 -20.86
C ILE A 551 -7.11 -24.74 -21.04
N ILE A 552 -7.08 -25.29 -22.24
CA ILE A 552 -6.31 -26.50 -22.59
C ILE A 552 -4.80 -26.26 -22.35
N ASP A 553 -4.27 -25.19 -22.91
CA ASP A 553 -2.86 -24.83 -22.77
C ASP A 553 -2.46 -24.63 -21.32
N PHE A 554 -3.35 -23.98 -20.56
CA PHE A 554 -3.12 -23.81 -19.12
C PHE A 554 -3.20 -25.12 -18.34
N ALA A 555 -4.16 -26.02 -18.67
CA ALA A 555 -4.27 -27.33 -18.02
C ALA A 555 -3.05 -28.22 -18.30
N HIS A 556 -2.46 -28.16 -19.48
CA HIS A 556 -1.26 -28.94 -19.83
C HIS A 556 0.00 -28.52 -19.01
N MET A 557 -0.05 -27.41 -18.32
CA MET A 557 1.04 -27.01 -17.41
C MET A 557 1.12 -27.84 -16.13
N PHE A 558 0.05 -28.53 -15.78
CA PHE A 558 -0.08 -29.25 -14.51
C PHE A 558 0.06 -30.75 -14.71
N GLU A 559 0.93 -31.39 -13.94
CA GLU A 559 1.05 -32.83 -13.89
C GLU A 559 0.00 -33.45 -12.94
N ARG A 560 -0.45 -32.67 -11.94
CA ARG A 560 -1.37 -33.10 -10.88
C ARG A 560 -2.30 -31.96 -10.46
N ILE A 561 -3.51 -32.33 -10.05
CA ILE A 561 -4.54 -31.36 -9.59
C ILE A 561 -4.06 -30.52 -8.41
N GLU A 562 -3.30 -31.13 -7.50
CA GLU A 562 -2.77 -30.42 -6.33
C GLU A 562 -1.88 -29.23 -6.70
N GLN A 563 -1.15 -29.30 -7.83
CA GLN A 563 -0.35 -28.15 -8.31
C GLN A 563 -1.23 -26.96 -8.69
N LEU A 564 -2.37 -27.23 -9.29
CA LEU A 564 -3.38 -26.19 -9.58
C LEU A 564 -3.98 -25.62 -8.28
N ASP A 565 -4.32 -26.50 -7.33
CA ASP A 565 -4.87 -26.12 -6.04
C ASP A 565 -3.90 -25.20 -5.27
N TYR A 566 -2.62 -25.57 -5.20
CA TYR A 566 -1.57 -24.74 -4.60
C TYR A 566 -1.42 -23.40 -5.32
N LEU A 567 -1.37 -23.41 -6.66
CA LEU A 567 -1.18 -22.19 -7.44
C LEU A 567 -2.35 -21.22 -7.29
N TYR A 568 -3.59 -21.75 -7.23
CA TYR A 568 -4.80 -20.95 -7.00
C TYR A 568 -4.74 -20.20 -5.67
N VAL A 569 -4.38 -20.90 -4.60
CA VAL A 569 -4.26 -20.29 -3.26
C VAL A 569 -3.08 -19.32 -3.18
N LEU A 570 -1.94 -19.66 -3.77
CA LEU A 570 -0.75 -18.80 -3.82
C LEU A 570 -1.04 -17.50 -4.56
N THR A 571 -1.72 -17.58 -5.72
CA THR A 571 -2.08 -16.40 -6.52
C THR A 571 -3.00 -15.44 -5.76
N TYR A 572 -4.00 -15.96 -5.06
CA TYR A 572 -4.83 -15.16 -4.17
C TYR A 572 -4.01 -14.48 -3.07
N ALA A 573 -3.19 -15.25 -2.36
CA ALA A 573 -2.40 -14.77 -1.24
C ALA A 573 -1.44 -13.65 -1.66
N ASP A 574 -0.80 -13.80 -2.82
CA ASP A 574 0.12 -12.82 -3.40
C ASP A 574 -0.60 -11.53 -3.81
N LEU A 575 -1.64 -11.63 -4.63
CA LEU A 575 -2.39 -10.47 -5.11
C LEU A 575 -3.06 -9.68 -3.98
N SER A 576 -3.63 -10.37 -2.99
CA SER A 576 -4.26 -9.74 -1.83
C SER A 576 -3.25 -9.06 -0.88
N ALA A 577 -1.96 -9.42 -0.97
CA ALA A 577 -0.89 -8.81 -0.19
C ALA A 577 -0.34 -7.50 -0.79
N VAL A 578 -0.62 -7.21 -2.05
CA VAL A 578 -0.06 -6.03 -2.74
C VAL A 578 -0.65 -4.74 -2.19
N ASN A 579 -1.97 -4.60 -2.24
CA ASN A 579 -2.73 -3.45 -1.76
C ASN A 579 -4.21 -3.85 -1.60
N LYS A 580 -4.92 -3.27 -0.63
CA LYS A 580 -6.35 -3.50 -0.42
C LYS A 580 -7.23 -3.17 -1.63
N ASN A 581 -6.79 -2.24 -2.48
CA ASN A 581 -7.53 -1.83 -3.68
C ASN A 581 -7.18 -2.66 -4.92
N VAL A 582 -6.17 -3.51 -4.86
CA VAL A 582 -5.75 -4.37 -5.99
C VAL A 582 -6.62 -5.61 -6.10
N TRP A 583 -7.07 -6.14 -4.96
CA TRP A 583 -7.97 -7.28 -4.92
C TRP A 583 -9.42 -6.81 -5.03
N THR A 584 -10.13 -7.28 -6.04
CA THR A 584 -11.55 -6.96 -6.32
C THR A 584 -12.36 -8.23 -6.52
N GLU A 585 -13.66 -8.18 -6.28
CA GLU A 585 -14.57 -9.31 -6.54
C GLU A 585 -14.50 -9.79 -8.00
N TRP A 586 -14.28 -8.86 -8.94
CA TRP A 586 -14.08 -9.20 -10.35
C TRP A 586 -12.85 -10.10 -10.57
N LYS A 587 -11.72 -9.80 -9.95
CA LYS A 587 -10.52 -10.63 -10.01
C LYS A 587 -10.74 -12.01 -9.38
N GLU A 588 -11.49 -12.04 -8.29
CA GLU A 588 -11.91 -13.30 -7.65
C GLU A 588 -12.71 -14.18 -8.60
N LEU A 589 -13.70 -13.61 -9.28
CA LEU A 589 -14.53 -14.33 -10.26
C LEU A 589 -13.68 -14.90 -11.41
N LEU A 590 -12.76 -14.13 -11.97
CA LEU A 590 -11.89 -14.59 -13.07
C LEU A 590 -10.96 -15.71 -12.64
N LEU A 591 -10.35 -15.59 -11.46
CA LEU A 591 -9.50 -16.67 -10.94
C LEU A 591 -10.29 -17.95 -10.66
N TRP A 592 -11.49 -17.81 -10.09
CA TRP A 592 -12.37 -18.94 -9.86
C TRP A 592 -12.83 -19.60 -11.15
N GLU A 593 -13.17 -18.82 -12.16
CA GLU A 593 -13.55 -19.33 -13.48
C GLU A 593 -12.42 -20.13 -14.13
N LEU A 594 -11.22 -19.56 -14.15
CA LEU A 594 -10.04 -20.25 -14.69
C LEU A 594 -9.77 -21.54 -13.91
N TYR A 595 -9.73 -21.46 -12.57
CA TYR A 595 -9.51 -22.62 -11.70
C TYR A 595 -10.53 -23.74 -11.97
N ARG A 596 -11.82 -23.43 -11.95
CA ARG A 596 -12.90 -24.40 -12.16
C ARG A 596 -12.84 -25.06 -13.53
N LYS A 597 -12.66 -24.27 -14.60
CA LYS A 597 -12.56 -24.80 -15.99
C LYS A 597 -11.36 -25.73 -16.14
N THR A 598 -10.21 -25.31 -15.61
CA THR A 598 -8.97 -26.11 -15.66
C THR A 598 -9.08 -27.38 -14.83
N ARG A 599 -9.65 -27.28 -13.62
CA ARG A 599 -9.82 -28.44 -12.73
C ARG A 599 -10.69 -29.52 -13.37
N ASN A 600 -11.78 -29.13 -14.04
CA ASN A 600 -12.66 -30.08 -14.75
C ASN A 600 -11.89 -30.87 -15.81
N ILE A 601 -11.01 -30.21 -16.58
CA ILE A 601 -10.18 -30.89 -17.59
C ILE A 601 -9.24 -31.90 -16.93
N LEU A 602 -8.60 -31.53 -15.82
CA LEU A 602 -7.67 -32.39 -15.10
C LEU A 602 -8.36 -33.57 -14.40
N GLU A 603 -9.52 -33.35 -13.78
CA GLU A 603 -10.31 -34.41 -13.12
C GLU A 603 -10.84 -35.47 -14.11
N GLU A 604 -11.33 -35.04 -15.26
CA GLU A 604 -11.86 -35.90 -16.28
C GLU A 604 -10.78 -36.48 -17.20
N GLN A 605 -9.52 -36.06 -17.03
CA GLN A 605 -8.37 -36.44 -17.90
C GLN A 605 -8.68 -36.25 -19.38
N MET A 606 -9.37 -35.16 -19.72
CA MET A 606 -9.83 -34.92 -21.08
C MET A 606 -8.68 -34.62 -22.05
N THR A 607 -8.73 -35.23 -23.24
CA THR A 607 -7.84 -34.84 -24.32
C THR A 607 -8.27 -33.48 -24.91
N SER A 608 -7.37 -32.83 -25.62
CA SER A 608 -7.65 -31.56 -26.31
C SER A 608 -8.84 -31.69 -27.28
N GLU A 609 -8.98 -32.80 -27.96
CA GLU A 609 -10.08 -33.11 -28.87
C GLU A 609 -11.41 -33.19 -28.11
N GLN A 610 -11.44 -33.92 -26.99
CA GLN A 610 -12.62 -34.06 -26.13
C GLN A 610 -13.07 -32.73 -25.53
N VAL A 611 -12.15 -31.85 -25.10
CA VAL A 611 -12.47 -30.50 -24.61
C VAL A 611 -13.07 -29.69 -25.75
N HIS A 612 -12.53 -29.80 -26.96
CA HIS A 612 -13.06 -29.08 -28.12
C HIS A 612 -14.46 -29.59 -28.51
N GLU A 613 -14.63 -30.91 -28.62
CA GLU A 613 -15.93 -31.54 -28.86
C GLU A 613 -16.97 -31.14 -27.81
N ARG A 614 -16.64 -31.17 -26.52
CA ARG A 614 -17.52 -30.75 -25.43
C ARG A 614 -17.88 -29.28 -25.54
N SER A 615 -16.94 -28.40 -25.92
CA SER A 615 -17.23 -26.99 -26.17
C SER A 615 -18.23 -26.78 -27.32
N VAL A 616 -18.10 -27.54 -28.40
CA VAL A 616 -19.04 -27.51 -29.54
C VAL A 616 -20.42 -28.02 -29.09
N GLN A 617 -20.49 -29.17 -28.42
CA GLN A 617 -21.74 -29.72 -27.90
C GLN A 617 -22.44 -28.77 -26.93
N GLN A 618 -21.68 -28.11 -26.05
CA GLN A 618 -22.20 -27.11 -25.13
C GLN A 618 -22.77 -25.90 -25.87
N ALA A 619 -22.09 -25.45 -26.92
CA ALA A 619 -22.58 -24.36 -27.76
C ALA A 619 -23.86 -24.74 -28.53
N GLU A 620 -23.95 -25.97 -29.05
CA GLU A 620 -25.18 -26.48 -29.69
C GLU A 620 -26.33 -26.61 -28.69
N ALA A 621 -26.07 -27.11 -27.46
CA ALA A 621 -27.06 -27.20 -26.43
C ALA A 621 -27.56 -25.79 -26.02
N THR A 622 -26.63 -24.85 -25.84
CA THR A 622 -26.95 -23.43 -25.53
C THR A 622 -27.78 -22.81 -26.66
N ARG A 623 -27.42 -23.06 -27.93
CA ARG A 623 -28.23 -22.61 -29.09
C ARG A 623 -29.63 -23.17 -29.07
N ALA A 624 -29.80 -24.47 -28.78
CA ALA A 624 -31.09 -25.10 -28.68
C ALA A 624 -31.94 -24.54 -27.53
N ASP A 625 -31.31 -24.22 -26.40
CA ASP A 625 -31.98 -23.58 -25.25
C ASP A 625 -32.45 -22.15 -25.57
N ILE A 626 -31.57 -21.36 -26.25
CA ILE A 626 -31.93 -20.01 -26.72
C ILE A 626 -33.10 -20.08 -27.68
N LEU A 627 -33.06 -20.95 -28.68
CA LEU A 627 -34.15 -21.14 -29.61
C LEU A 627 -35.44 -21.45 -28.88
N ARG A 628 -35.44 -22.40 -27.96
CA ARG A 628 -36.66 -22.77 -27.19
C ARG A 628 -37.18 -21.61 -26.33
N SER A 629 -36.32 -20.81 -25.76
CA SER A 629 -36.70 -19.66 -24.90
C SER A 629 -37.27 -18.52 -25.72
N LEU A 630 -36.82 -18.30 -26.95
CA LEU A 630 -37.23 -17.14 -27.78
C LEU A 630 -38.37 -17.41 -28.74
N ILE A 631 -38.71 -18.67 -29.03
CA ILE A 631 -39.87 -19.05 -29.91
C ILE A 631 -41.16 -18.35 -29.55
N PRO A 632 -41.56 -18.12 -28.28
CA PRO A 632 -42.79 -17.39 -27.96
C PRO A 632 -42.83 -15.95 -28.48
N GLU A 633 -41.69 -15.33 -28.66
CA GLU A 633 -41.58 -13.90 -29.02
C GLU A 633 -41.09 -13.67 -30.45
N PHE A 634 -40.31 -14.60 -31.01
CA PHE A 634 -39.67 -14.46 -32.31
C PHE A 634 -39.86 -15.71 -33.16
N PRO A 635 -40.03 -15.57 -34.50
CA PRO A 635 -40.02 -16.70 -35.40
C PRO A 635 -38.71 -17.48 -35.31
N PRO A 636 -38.77 -18.83 -35.26
CA PRO A 636 -37.55 -19.66 -35.16
C PRO A 636 -36.52 -19.37 -36.22
N GLU A 637 -36.97 -19.14 -37.47
CA GLU A 637 -36.10 -18.85 -38.61
C GLU A 637 -35.30 -17.52 -38.42
N GLU A 638 -35.88 -16.55 -37.75
CA GLU A 638 -35.25 -15.27 -37.50
C GLU A 638 -34.17 -15.40 -36.40
N VAL A 639 -34.50 -16.10 -35.32
CA VAL A 639 -33.52 -16.38 -34.26
C VAL A 639 -32.36 -17.21 -34.82
N ASP A 640 -32.64 -18.21 -35.59
CA ASP A 640 -31.63 -19.07 -36.20
C ASP A 640 -30.77 -18.30 -37.20
N THR A 641 -31.35 -17.42 -38.01
CA THR A 641 -30.62 -16.53 -38.91
C THR A 641 -29.72 -15.57 -38.12
N HIS A 642 -30.24 -14.97 -37.03
CA HIS A 642 -29.48 -14.07 -36.18
C HIS A 642 -28.22 -14.77 -35.63
N LEU A 643 -28.39 -15.97 -35.08
CA LEU A 643 -27.28 -16.73 -34.48
C LEU A 643 -26.28 -17.23 -35.57
N ALA A 644 -26.76 -17.56 -36.76
CA ALA A 644 -25.93 -18.00 -37.88
C ALA A 644 -25.06 -16.88 -38.50
N LEU A 645 -25.43 -15.63 -38.29
CA LEU A 645 -24.66 -14.49 -38.79
C LEU A 645 -23.38 -14.20 -38.02
N PHE A 646 -23.20 -14.77 -36.85
CA PHE A 646 -21.93 -14.68 -36.10
C PHE A 646 -20.95 -15.74 -36.61
N SER A 647 -19.66 -15.39 -36.60
CA SER A 647 -18.60 -16.26 -37.13
C SER A 647 -18.22 -17.40 -36.19
N ASP A 648 -18.52 -17.28 -34.92
CA ASP A 648 -18.17 -18.25 -33.87
C ASP A 648 -19.24 -18.32 -32.75
N THR A 649 -19.03 -19.22 -31.82
CA THR A 649 -19.94 -19.50 -30.71
C THR A 649 -19.76 -18.58 -29.50
N SER A 650 -18.85 -17.61 -29.57
CA SER A 650 -18.54 -16.73 -28.43
C SER A 650 -19.70 -15.82 -28.06
N TYR A 651 -20.51 -15.42 -29.05
CA TYR A 651 -21.74 -14.67 -28.79
C TYR A 651 -22.71 -15.44 -27.90
N LEU A 652 -22.92 -16.76 -28.20
CA LEU A 652 -23.79 -17.64 -27.41
C LEU A 652 -23.28 -17.87 -25.99
N ALA A 653 -21.97 -17.84 -25.82
CA ALA A 653 -21.36 -18.00 -24.51
C ALA A 653 -21.41 -16.72 -23.66
N THR A 654 -21.66 -15.56 -24.29
CA THR A 654 -21.59 -14.24 -23.66
C THR A 654 -22.95 -13.73 -23.21
N PHE A 655 -24.00 -13.96 -24.01
CA PHE A 655 -25.32 -13.38 -23.78
C PHE A 655 -26.34 -14.44 -23.37
N LYS A 656 -27.21 -14.04 -22.43
CA LYS A 656 -28.36 -14.84 -22.02
C LYS A 656 -29.49 -14.74 -23.05
N PRO A 657 -30.46 -15.69 -23.05
CA PRO A 657 -31.58 -15.64 -23.95
C PRO A 657 -32.36 -14.31 -23.91
N GLU A 658 -32.54 -13.73 -22.71
CA GLU A 658 -33.27 -12.48 -22.52
C GLU A 658 -32.53 -11.31 -23.18
N GLU A 659 -31.17 -11.28 -23.06
CA GLU A 659 -30.35 -10.25 -23.72
C GLU A 659 -30.42 -10.39 -25.24
N ILE A 660 -30.42 -11.63 -25.75
CA ILE A 660 -30.53 -11.90 -27.19
C ILE A 660 -31.89 -11.47 -27.73
N ALA A 661 -32.98 -11.66 -26.97
CA ALA A 661 -34.30 -11.14 -27.30
C ALA A 661 -34.28 -9.61 -27.44
N GLU A 662 -33.67 -8.93 -26.51
CA GLU A 662 -33.54 -7.48 -26.52
C GLU A 662 -32.71 -6.99 -27.72
N HIS A 663 -31.61 -7.70 -28.05
CA HIS A 663 -30.83 -7.42 -29.25
C HIS A 663 -31.65 -7.56 -30.54
N LEU A 664 -32.40 -8.63 -30.68
CA LEU A 664 -33.28 -8.86 -31.82
C LEU A 664 -34.35 -7.75 -31.94
N GLN A 665 -34.97 -7.37 -30.84
CA GLN A 665 -35.98 -6.31 -30.82
C GLN A 665 -35.39 -4.96 -31.29
N ILE A 666 -34.17 -4.61 -30.80
CA ILE A 666 -33.45 -3.40 -31.18
C ILE A 666 -33.10 -3.42 -32.65
N ILE A 667 -32.54 -4.52 -33.15
CA ILE A 667 -32.15 -4.68 -34.56
C ILE A 667 -33.37 -4.52 -35.50
N ARG A 668 -34.55 -4.97 -35.08
CA ARG A 668 -35.80 -4.79 -35.86
C ARG A 668 -36.26 -3.33 -35.95
N THR A 669 -36.05 -2.58 -34.87
CA THR A 669 -36.76 -1.29 -34.66
C THR A 669 -35.90 -0.05 -34.84
N HIS A 670 -34.56 -0.20 -34.76
CA HIS A 670 -33.65 0.94 -34.70
C HIS A 670 -32.51 0.81 -35.70
N ASP A 671 -32.31 1.87 -36.49
CA ASP A 671 -31.16 2.03 -37.40
C ASP A 671 -30.06 2.90 -36.77
N GLN A 672 -30.24 3.34 -35.50
CA GLN A 672 -29.33 4.18 -34.74
C GLN A 672 -28.60 3.41 -33.66
N VAL A 673 -27.47 3.97 -33.18
CA VAL A 673 -26.75 3.40 -32.03
C VAL A 673 -27.62 3.33 -30.79
N THR A 674 -27.73 2.14 -30.24
CA THR A 674 -28.43 1.88 -28.98
C THR A 674 -27.47 1.38 -27.92
N VAL A 675 -27.68 1.78 -26.68
CA VAL A 675 -26.87 1.39 -25.53
C VAL A 675 -27.77 0.76 -24.48
N LEU A 676 -27.40 -0.42 -24.02
CA LEU A 676 -28.05 -1.16 -22.93
C LEU A 676 -27.14 -1.18 -21.71
N PHE A 677 -27.72 -1.08 -20.52
CA PHE A 677 -27.00 -1.15 -19.25
C PHE A 677 -27.60 -2.25 -18.39
N GLN A 678 -26.75 -3.18 -17.98
CA GLN A 678 -27.10 -4.24 -17.03
C GLN A 678 -26.27 -4.10 -15.76
N GLN A 679 -26.92 -3.76 -14.67
CA GLN A 679 -26.28 -3.59 -13.37
C GLN A 679 -25.99 -4.94 -12.70
N SER A 680 -24.78 -5.07 -12.16
CA SER A 680 -24.38 -6.15 -11.27
C SER A 680 -23.96 -5.55 -9.91
N ASN A 681 -23.73 -6.37 -8.91
CA ASN A 681 -23.27 -5.88 -7.59
C ASN A 681 -21.91 -5.16 -7.66
N SER A 682 -21.05 -5.52 -8.61
CA SER A 682 -19.65 -5.09 -8.65
C SER A 682 -19.26 -4.34 -9.91
N PHE A 683 -20.09 -4.34 -10.95
CA PHE A 683 -19.81 -3.69 -12.24
C PHE A 683 -21.11 -3.44 -13.01
N THR A 684 -21.00 -2.67 -14.10
CA THR A 684 -22.06 -2.50 -15.09
C THR A 684 -21.60 -3.09 -16.42
N ASP A 685 -22.41 -3.99 -17.00
CA ASP A 685 -22.27 -4.39 -18.39
C ASP A 685 -22.94 -3.35 -19.28
N VAL A 686 -22.22 -2.82 -20.26
CA VAL A 686 -22.68 -1.83 -21.23
C VAL A 686 -22.62 -2.45 -22.61
N THR A 687 -23.77 -2.69 -23.25
CA THR A 687 -23.84 -3.27 -24.59
C THR A 687 -24.19 -2.19 -25.59
N PHE A 688 -23.33 -1.99 -26.61
CA PHE A 688 -23.56 -1.10 -27.73
C PHE A 688 -24.02 -1.92 -28.95
N ILE A 689 -25.12 -1.49 -29.57
CA ILE A 689 -25.63 -2.08 -30.77
C ILE A 689 -25.65 -1.01 -31.85
N SER A 690 -24.98 -1.26 -32.98
CA SER A 690 -24.88 -0.29 -34.10
C SER A 690 -24.56 -0.97 -35.42
N ARG A 691 -24.60 -0.19 -36.51
CA ARG A 691 -23.97 -0.61 -37.76
C ARG A 691 -22.45 -0.48 -37.68
N ASP A 692 -21.75 -1.42 -38.30
CA ASP A 692 -20.29 -1.38 -38.39
C ASP A 692 -19.83 -0.16 -39.20
N SER A 693 -18.83 0.49 -38.67
CA SER A 693 -18.16 1.60 -39.32
C SER A 693 -16.70 1.69 -38.88
N PRO A 694 -15.78 2.17 -39.73
CA PRO A 694 -14.38 2.30 -39.31
C PRO A 694 -14.22 3.02 -37.99
N GLY A 695 -13.55 2.39 -37.03
CA GLY A 695 -13.30 2.94 -35.73
C GLY A 695 -14.50 2.98 -34.78
N VAL A 696 -15.56 2.19 -35.01
CA VAL A 696 -16.73 2.15 -34.10
C VAL A 696 -16.34 1.79 -32.66
N LEU A 697 -15.52 0.77 -32.48
CA LEU A 697 -15.02 0.38 -31.17
C LEU A 697 -14.24 1.50 -30.49
N SER A 698 -13.42 2.24 -31.25
CA SER A 698 -12.69 3.39 -30.66
C SER A 698 -13.64 4.49 -30.20
N LYS A 699 -14.78 4.69 -30.90
CA LYS A 699 -15.79 5.65 -30.47
C LYS A 699 -16.42 5.23 -29.14
N PHE A 700 -16.74 3.96 -28.97
CA PHE A 700 -17.29 3.43 -27.71
C PHE A 700 -16.29 3.60 -26.58
N CYS A 701 -15.04 3.19 -26.78
CA CYS A 701 -13.97 3.39 -25.79
C CYS A 701 -13.78 4.85 -25.42
N GLY A 702 -13.83 5.75 -26.42
CA GLY A 702 -13.68 7.19 -26.22
C GLY A 702 -14.81 7.82 -25.41
N VAL A 703 -16.07 7.42 -25.68
CA VAL A 703 -17.22 7.89 -24.92
C VAL A 703 -17.20 7.38 -23.50
N LEU A 704 -16.91 6.09 -23.26
CA LEU A 704 -16.78 5.52 -21.91
C LEU A 704 -15.70 6.26 -21.12
N THR A 705 -14.51 6.44 -21.69
CA THR A 705 -13.42 7.17 -21.07
C THR A 705 -13.80 8.63 -20.74
N ALA A 706 -14.46 9.33 -21.64
CA ALA A 706 -14.86 10.73 -21.45
C ALA A 706 -15.96 10.91 -20.37
N ASN A 707 -16.59 9.83 -19.93
CA ASN A 707 -17.65 9.81 -18.91
C ASN A 707 -17.21 9.11 -17.61
N ASP A 708 -15.93 9.07 -17.28
CA ASP A 708 -15.43 8.47 -16.04
C ASP A 708 -15.75 6.97 -15.89
N ALA A 709 -15.96 6.25 -16.98
CA ALA A 709 -16.12 4.81 -16.98
C ALA A 709 -14.78 4.11 -17.22
N ASN A 710 -14.35 3.30 -16.26
CA ASN A 710 -13.16 2.47 -16.36
C ASN A 710 -13.53 1.11 -16.96
N ILE A 711 -12.90 0.74 -18.07
CA ILE A 711 -13.18 -0.47 -18.83
C ILE A 711 -12.30 -1.59 -18.29
N PHE A 712 -12.88 -2.76 -18.01
CA PHE A 712 -12.17 -3.98 -17.60
C PHE A 712 -12.02 -4.98 -18.72
N ASP A 713 -13.08 -5.21 -19.49
CA ASP A 713 -13.00 -6.02 -20.69
C ASP A 713 -13.98 -5.50 -21.76
N ALA A 714 -13.71 -5.89 -22.99
CA ALA A 714 -14.58 -5.63 -24.12
C ALA A 714 -14.66 -6.88 -25.00
N GLN A 715 -15.87 -7.30 -25.30
CA GLN A 715 -16.17 -8.40 -26.21
C GLN A 715 -16.85 -7.80 -27.44
N VAL A 716 -16.27 -8.06 -28.59
CA VAL A 716 -16.65 -7.42 -29.85
C VAL A 716 -17.26 -8.46 -30.77
N PHE A 717 -18.49 -8.26 -31.18
CA PHE A 717 -19.23 -9.18 -32.05
C PHE A 717 -19.72 -8.43 -33.27
N THR A 718 -19.22 -8.80 -34.44
CA THR A 718 -19.68 -8.25 -35.71
C THR A 718 -20.41 -9.34 -36.50
N ARG A 719 -21.66 -9.12 -36.79
CA ARG A 719 -22.46 -9.96 -37.69
C ARG A 719 -22.01 -9.80 -39.15
N ARG A 720 -22.16 -10.83 -39.96
CA ARG A 720 -21.78 -10.79 -41.39
C ARG A 720 -22.56 -9.77 -42.21
N ASP A 721 -23.70 -9.30 -41.73
CA ASP A 721 -24.50 -8.23 -42.34
C ASP A 721 -24.12 -6.83 -41.84
N GLY A 722 -23.06 -6.69 -41.08
CA GLY A 722 -22.53 -5.41 -40.63
C GLY A 722 -23.22 -4.83 -39.40
N ILE A 723 -23.83 -5.64 -38.54
CA ILE A 723 -24.30 -5.21 -37.23
C ILE A 723 -23.27 -5.56 -36.17
N VAL A 724 -22.92 -4.59 -35.35
CA VAL A 724 -22.01 -4.70 -34.23
C VAL A 724 -22.78 -4.77 -32.92
N ILE A 725 -22.42 -5.74 -32.07
CA ILE A 725 -22.93 -5.88 -30.71
C ILE A 725 -21.71 -6.00 -29.79
N ASP A 726 -21.32 -4.89 -29.17
CA ASP A 726 -20.12 -4.85 -28.33
C ASP A 726 -20.48 -4.73 -26.87
N LYS A 727 -20.02 -5.65 -26.04
CA LYS A 727 -20.27 -5.69 -24.61
C LYS A 727 -19.02 -5.25 -23.86
N PHE A 728 -19.17 -4.18 -23.08
CA PHE A 728 -18.12 -3.66 -22.21
C PHE A 728 -18.46 -3.90 -20.76
N ARG A 729 -17.51 -4.30 -19.97
CA ARG A 729 -17.62 -4.38 -18.53
C ARG A 729 -16.91 -3.21 -17.89
N VAL A 730 -17.66 -2.37 -17.17
CA VAL A 730 -17.15 -1.09 -16.67
C VAL A 730 -17.55 -0.83 -15.21
N VAL A 731 -16.77 0.06 -14.57
CA VAL A 731 -17.06 0.66 -13.26
C VAL A 731 -16.80 2.15 -13.32
N GLU A 732 -17.28 2.90 -12.33
CA GLU A 732 -16.85 4.30 -12.16
C GLU A 732 -15.36 4.38 -11.86
N PHE A 733 -14.67 5.33 -12.47
CA PHE A 733 -13.21 5.47 -12.39
C PHE A 733 -12.69 5.73 -10.98
N VAL A 734 -13.41 6.53 -10.17
CA VAL A 734 -12.94 6.96 -8.84
C VAL A 734 -13.42 6.04 -7.73
N SER A 735 -14.69 5.68 -7.76
CA SER A 735 -15.37 4.92 -6.71
C SER A 735 -15.20 3.42 -6.84
N HIS A 736 -14.84 2.93 -8.05
CA HIS A 736 -14.76 1.52 -8.43
C HIS A 736 -16.05 0.72 -8.14
N ILE A 737 -17.20 1.39 -8.21
CA ILE A 737 -18.53 0.80 -8.07
C ILE A 737 -19.23 0.76 -9.43
N PRO A 738 -20.38 0.05 -9.59
CA PRO A 738 -21.19 0.12 -10.79
C PRO A 738 -21.59 1.55 -11.16
N LEU A 739 -21.81 1.81 -12.46
CA LEU A 739 -22.19 3.13 -12.96
C LEU A 739 -23.51 3.62 -12.33
N SER A 740 -23.55 4.89 -11.93
CA SER A 740 -24.79 5.54 -11.52
C SER A 740 -25.74 5.77 -12.69
N GLU A 741 -27.04 5.91 -12.44
CA GLU A 741 -28.04 6.20 -13.47
C GLU A 741 -27.69 7.47 -14.26
N GLU A 742 -27.20 8.52 -13.58
CA GLU A 742 -26.77 9.77 -14.22
C GLU A 742 -25.63 9.55 -15.22
N LEU A 743 -24.68 8.65 -14.90
CA LEU A 743 -23.59 8.28 -15.80
C LEU A 743 -24.09 7.48 -17.00
N CYS A 744 -25.03 6.57 -16.80
CA CYS A 744 -25.64 5.78 -17.85
C CYS A 744 -26.38 6.68 -18.86
N GLU A 745 -27.17 7.64 -18.37
CA GLU A 745 -27.87 8.62 -19.22
C GLU A 745 -26.89 9.49 -20.03
N ARG A 746 -25.82 9.93 -19.38
CA ARG A 746 -24.78 10.75 -20.00
C ARG A 746 -23.99 10.00 -21.06
N ILE A 747 -23.69 8.71 -20.83
CA ILE A 747 -23.07 7.84 -21.84
C ILE A 747 -24.01 7.66 -23.03
N SER A 748 -25.31 7.38 -22.80
CA SER A 748 -26.32 7.23 -23.83
C SER A 748 -26.48 8.48 -24.68
N HIS A 749 -26.46 9.66 -24.08
CA HIS A 749 -26.52 10.93 -24.78
C HIS A 749 -25.26 11.14 -25.64
N ASN A 750 -24.08 11.01 -25.03
CA ASN A 750 -22.80 11.30 -25.69
C ASN A 750 -22.52 10.36 -26.86
N ILE A 751 -22.93 9.08 -26.78
CA ILE A 751 -22.71 8.14 -27.90
C ILE A 751 -23.59 8.51 -29.09
N LYS A 752 -24.82 8.95 -28.90
CA LYS A 752 -25.68 9.45 -29.96
C LYS A 752 -25.09 10.65 -30.65
N GLU A 753 -24.65 11.66 -29.88
CA GLU A 753 -24.02 12.87 -30.40
C GLU A 753 -22.76 12.58 -31.22
N VAL A 754 -21.92 11.64 -30.74
CA VAL A 754 -20.71 11.21 -31.43
C VAL A 754 -21.02 10.41 -32.70
N SER A 755 -22.01 9.51 -32.65
CA SER A 755 -22.38 8.67 -33.79
C SER A 755 -23.00 9.47 -34.93
N GLU A 756 -23.74 10.50 -34.61
CA GLU A 756 -24.33 11.43 -35.56
C GLU A 756 -23.34 12.52 -36.03
N GLY A 757 -22.10 12.50 -35.55
CA GLY A 757 -21.05 13.44 -35.97
C GLY A 757 -21.22 14.85 -35.41
N ARG A 758 -22.12 15.06 -34.44
CA ARG A 758 -22.35 16.39 -33.82
C ARG A 758 -21.25 16.77 -32.85
N VAL A 759 -20.61 15.78 -32.21
CA VAL A 759 -19.52 16.00 -31.24
C VAL A 759 -18.34 15.11 -31.56
N GLU A 760 -17.15 15.69 -31.60
CA GLU A 760 -15.90 14.95 -31.75
C GLU A 760 -15.42 14.39 -30.38
N ILE A 761 -14.99 13.14 -30.35
CA ILE A 761 -14.52 12.44 -29.12
C ILE A 761 -13.32 13.18 -28.52
N SER A 762 -12.41 13.69 -29.36
CA SER A 762 -11.26 14.48 -28.93
C SER A 762 -11.68 15.64 -28.03
N LYS A 763 -12.75 16.33 -28.38
CA LYS A 763 -13.31 17.44 -27.59
C LYS A 763 -13.95 16.97 -26.27
N LEU A 764 -14.58 15.81 -26.28
CA LEU A 764 -15.13 15.22 -25.04
C LEU A 764 -14.03 14.84 -24.06
N ILE A 765 -12.99 14.17 -24.53
CA ILE A 765 -11.84 13.78 -23.73
C ILE A 765 -11.09 15.00 -23.19
N GLU A 766 -10.94 16.06 -24.01
CA GLU A 766 -10.27 17.27 -23.58
C GLU A 766 -11.07 18.05 -22.52
N ARG A 767 -12.39 18.12 -22.64
CA ARG A 767 -13.27 18.68 -21.58
C ARG A 767 -13.15 17.89 -20.28
N HIS A 768 -13.08 16.58 -20.37
CA HIS A 768 -12.85 15.70 -19.23
C HIS A 768 -11.47 15.96 -18.62
N ARG A 769 -10.42 16.03 -19.43
CA ARG A 769 -9.04 16.33 -19.00
C ARG A 769 -8.93 17.66 -18.26
N MET A 770 -9.65 18.69 -18.67
CA MET A 770 -9.66 19.99 -17.99
C MET A 770 -10.27 19.91 -16.59
N ARG A 771 -11.29 19.06 -16.37
CA ARG A 771 -11.87 18.83 -15.04
C ARG A 771 -10.90 18.12 -14.08
N TRP A 772 -10.03 17.23 -14.61
CA TRP A 772 -9.09 16.43 -13.84
C TRP A 772 -7.71 17.06 -13.66
N LYS A 773 -7.31 18.08 -14.42
CA LYS A 773 -6.00 18.76 -14.32
C LYS A 773 -5.62 19.23 -12.91
N ARG A 774 -6.56 19.36 -11.99
CA ARG A 774 -6.31 19.75 -10.59
C ARG A 774 -6.00 18.59 -9.66
N ARG A 775 -6.13 17.33 -10.10
CA ARG A 775 -6.00 16.13 -9.25
C ARG A 775 -4.86 15.19 -9.63
N THR A 776 -4.32 15.28 -10.83
CA THR A 776 -3.22 14.42 -11.29
C THR A 776 -1.94 15.22 -11.37
N GLN A 777 -0.96 14.92 -10.52
CA GLN A 777 0.43 15.37 -10.73
C GLN A 777 1.09 14.43 -11.74
N PRO A 778 1.88 14.97 -12.70
CA PRO A 778 2.58 14.12 -13.66
C PRO A 778 3.64 13.30 -12.93
N MET A 779 3.49 11.99 -12.97
CA MET A 779 4.46 11.05 -12.42
C MET A 779 5.47 10.68 -13.50
N ASN A 780 6.71 11.13 -13.33
CA ASN A 780 7.86 10.65 -14.10
C ASN A 780 8.24 9.25 -13.63
N LEU A 781 7.61 8.23 -14.20
CA LEU A 781 7.97 6.84 -13.97
C LEU A 781 8.57 6.24 -15.24
N ASN A 782 9.60 5.44 -15.06
CA ASN A 782 10.07 4.51 -16.09
C ASN A 782 9.05 3.36 -16.23
N VAL A 783 7.88 3.67 -16.80
CA VAL A 783 6.87 2.68 -17.11
C VAL A 783 7.31 1.91 -18.35
N ARG A 784 7.15 0.59 -18.33
CA ARG A 784 7.42 -0.24 -19.50
C ARG A 784 6.50 0.18 -20.64
N CYS A 785 7.08 0.53 -21.81
CA CYS A 785 6.37 0.76 -23.05
C CYS A 785 6.83 -0.30 -24.06
N ASP A 786 6.01 -1.30 -24.30
CA ASP A 786 6.35 -2.41 -25.17
C ASP A 786 5.08 -3.03 -25.79
N VAL A 787 5.27 -3.81 -26.87
CA VAL A 787 4.22 -4.61 -27.50
C VAL A 787 4.78 -5.99 -27.73
N GLU A 788 4.15 -7.00 -27.11
CA GLU A 788 4.50 -8.40 -27.27
C GLU A 788 3.45 -9.09 -28.12
N PHE A 789 3.89 -9.99 -29.01
CA PHE A 789 3.01 -10.81 -29.84
C PHE A 789 3.01 -12.23 -29.28
N GLU A 790 1.83 -12.83 -29.19
CA GLU A 790 1.65 -14.22 -28.86
C GLU A 790 0.90 -14.92 -30.00
N ASP A 791 1.36 -16.10 -30.35
CA ASP A 791 0.75 -16.91 -31.40
C ASP A 791 -0.42 -17.72 -30.84
N HIS A 792 -1.56 -17.63 -31.51
CA HIS A 792 -2.75 -18.40 -31.23
C HIS A 792 -3.23 -19.10 -32.51
N PRO A 793 -3.89 -20.25 -32.43
CA PRO A 793 -4.36 -20.97 -33.65
C PRO A 793 -5.22 -20.11 -34.56
N LYS A 794 -6.10 -19.29 -34.01
CA LYS A 794 -7.07 -18.46 -34.76
C LYS A 794 -6.71 -16.99 -34.83
N PHE A 795 -6.04 -16.43 -33.84
CA PHE A 795 -5.85 -15.00 -33.65
C PHE A 795 -4.37 -14.63 -33.59
N THR A 796 -4.09 -13.36 -33.81
CA THR A 796 -2.85 -12.75 -33.33
C THR A 796 -3.17 -12.04 -32.02
N ILE A 797 -2.54 -12.45 -30.91
CA ILE A 797 -2.71 -11.80 -29.63
C ILE A 797 -1.58 -10.79 -29.44
N ILE A 798 -1.91 -9.57 -29.06
CA ILE A 798 -0.94 -8.56 -28.67
C ILE A 798 -1.15 -8.15 -27.23
N ASP A 799 -0.08 -8.12 -26.45
CA ASP A 799 -0.02 -7.54 -25.11
C ASP A 799 0.66 -6.17 -25.21
N VAL A 800 -0.06 -5.11 -24.87
CA VAL A 800 0.41 -3.73 -24.95
C VAL A 800 0.69 -3.21 -23.55
N TYR A 801 1.95 -2.86 -23.29
CA TYR A 801 2.41 -2.28 -22.04
C TYR A 801 2.55 -0.76 -22.21
N ALA A 802 1.86 0.01 -21.38
CA ALA A 802 1.90 1.47 -21.48
C ALA A 802 1.62 2.14 -20.13
N PRO A 803 1.99 3.44 -19.97
CA PRO A 803 1.48 4.24 -18.87
C PRO A 803 -0.04 4.37 -18.95
N ASP A 804 -0.71 4.36 -17.79
CA ASP A 804 -2.14 4.65 -17.72
C ASP A 804 -2.34 6.15 -17.99
N THR A 805 -2.85 6.46 -19.17
CA THR A 805 -3.08 7.83 -19.61
C THR A 805 -4.51 8.01 -20.12
N LEU A 806 -5.11 9.15 -19.83
CA LEU A 806 -6.48 9.42 -20.25
C LEU A 806 -6.63 9.36 -21.78
N GLY A 807 -7.58 8.53 -22.24
CA GLY A 807 -7.85 8.35 -23.66
C GLY A 807 -6.90 7.38 -24.37
N PHE A 808 -6.07 6.66 -23.62
CA PHE A 808 -5.14 5.68 -24.17
C PHE A 808 -5.86 4.62 -25.00
N LEU A 809 -6.88 3.97 -24.45
CA LEU A 809 -7.63 2.90 -25.12
C LEU A 809 -8.29 3.40 -26.42
N TYR A 810 -8.85 4.62 -26.40
CA TYR A 810 -9.40 5.27 -27.60
C TYR A 810 -8.34 5.39 -28.71
N ARG A 811 -7.18 5.94 -28.38
CA ARG A 811 -6.10 6.14 -29.37
C ARG A 811 -5.48 4.83 -29.85
N LEU A 812 -5.36 3.87 -28.97
CA LEU A 812 -4.83 2.55 -29.31
C LEU A 812 -5.77 1.81 -30.26
N THR A 813 -7.06 1.75 -29.97
CA THR A 813 -8.06 1.08 -30.81
C THR A 813 -8.22 1.81 -32.15
N GLU A 814 -8.11 3.13 -32.20
CA GLU A 814 -8.05 3.92 -33.45
C GLU A 814 -6.81 3.53 -34.29
N THR A 815 -5.66 3.37 -33.66
CA THR A 815 -4.43 2.97 -34.35
C THR A 815 -4.54 1.55 -34.92
N ILE A 816 -5.08 0.60 -34.12
CA ILE A 816 -5.30 -0.78 -34.57
C ILE A 816 -6.26 -0.81 -35.77
N SER A 817 -7.36 -0.07 -35.74
CA SER A 817 -8.31 0.04 -36.84
C SER A 817 -7.65 0.63 -38.10
N ARG A 818 -6.83 1.68 -37.97
CA ARG A 818 -6.09 2.31 -39.07
C ARG A 818 -5.08 1.37 -39.74
N LEU A 819 -4.53 0.41 -38.97
CA LEU A 819 -3.65 -0.64 -39.49
C LEU A 819 -4.41 -1.73 -40.27
N GLY A 820 -5.74 -1.63 -40.40
CA GLY A 820 -6.58 -2.64 -41.04
C GLY A 820 -6.67 -3.92 -40.21
N LEU A 821 -6.68 -3.78 -38.89
CA LEU A 821 -6.79 -4.88 -37.94
C LEU A 821 -8.11 -4.77 -37.17
N ASN A 822 -8.83 -5.89 -37.13
CA ASN A 822 -10.11 -6.03 -36.44
C ASN A 822 -9.89 -6.63 -35.06
N ILE A 823 -10.41 -5.98 -34.03
CA ILE A 823 -10.38 -6.49 -32.65
C ILE A 823 -11.61 -7.37 -32.45
N THR A 824 -11.40 -8.63 -32.06
CA THR A 824 -12.50 -9.58 -31.76
C THR A 824 -12.74 -9.70 -30.25
N PHE A 825 -11.67 -9.50 -29.46
CA PHE A 825 -11.73 -9.52 -28.02
C PHE A 825 -10.64 -8.62 -27.47
N ALA A 826 -10.92 -7.91 -26.37
CA ALA A 826 -9.93 -7.13 -25.64
C ALA A 826 -10.07 -7.36 -24.13
N LYS A 827 -8.95 -7.56 -23.46
CA LYS A 827 -8.86 -7.61 -22.01
C LYS A 827 -8.04 -6.43 -21.53
N ILE A 828 -8.68 -5.58 -20.75
CA ILE A 828 -8.10 -4.33 -20.26
C ILE A 828 -7.68 -4.53 -18.80
N SER A 829 -6.39 -4.44 -18.53
CA SER A 829 -5.87 -4.66 -17.18
C SER A 829 -5.07 -3.46 -16.70
N THR A 830 -5.75 -2.60 -15.97
CA THR A 830 -5.10 -1.47 -15.30
C THR A 830 -4.31 -2.00 -14.10
N ARG A 831 -3.02 -1.66 -14.05
CA ARG A 831 -2.10 -1.91 -12.95
C ARG A 831 -1.66 -0.60 -12.33
N VAL A 832 -1.10 -0.66 -11.14
CA VAL A 832 -0.63 0.55 -10.43
C VAL A 832 0.53 1.25 -11.17
N ASP A 833 1.31 0.53 -11.99
CA ASP A 833 2.47 1.02 -12.76
C ASP A 833 2.18 1.27 -14.25
N GLY A 834 0.93 1.18 -14.65
CA GLY A 834 0.53 1.31 -16.05
C GLY A 834 -0.57 0.32 -16.41
N ILE A 835 -0.70 0.07 -17.68
CA ILE A 835 -1.68 -0.87 -18.21
C ILE A 835 -0.99 -2.01 -18.93
N VAL A 836 -1.66 -3.16 -18.95
CA VAL A 836 -1.32 -4.29 -19.80
C VAL A 836 -2.60 -4.74 -20.47
N ASP A 837 -2.83 -4.24 -21.69
CA ASP A 837 -4.03 -4.54 -22.43
C ASP A 837 -3.73 -5.60 -23.49
N SER A 838 -4.56 -6.62 -23.54
CA SER A 838 -4.43 -7.75 -24.47
C SER A 838 -5.53 -7.69 -25.52
N PHE A 839 -5.14 -7.74 -26.78
CA PHE A 839 -6.08 -7.68 -27.92
C PHE A 839 -5.93 -8.91 -28.80
N TYR A 840 -7.05 -9.49 -29.17
CA TYR A 840 -7.16 -10.59 -30.13
C TYR A 840 -7.53 -10.01 -31.48
N LEU A 841 -6.60 -10.12 -32.44
CA LEU A 841 -6.64 -9.42 -33.71
C LEU A 841 -6.76 -10.37 -34.88
N LEU A 842 -7.55 -9.96 -35.87
CA LEU A 842 -7.60 -10.52 -37.23
C LEU A 842 -7.37 -9.39 -38.24
N ASP A 843 -6.90 -9.71 -39.41
CA ASP A 843 -6.88 -8.76 -40.53
C ASP A 843 -8.26 -8.60 -41.18
N ASN A 844 -8.35 -7.74 -42.21
CA ASN A 844 -9.62 -7.50 -42.91
C ASN A 844 -10.15 -8.74 -43.67
N ASP A 845 -9.30 -9.73 -43.94
CA ASP A 845 -9.68 -11.00 -44.54
C ASP A 845 -10.09 -12.06 -43.48
N GLY A 846 -10.12 -11.69 -42.21
CA GLY A 846 -10.44 -12.61 -41.12
C GLY A 846 -9.32 -13.60 -40.79
N LYS A 847 -8.08 -13.28 -41.14
CA LYS A 847 -6.89 -14.13 -40.88
C LYS A 847 -5.98 -13.49 -39.84
N LYS A 848 -5.18 -14.33 -39.18
CA LYS A 848 -4.15 -13.83 -38.26
C LYS A 848 -2.98 -13.21 -39.02
N LEU A 849 -2.23 -12.32 -38.35
CA LEU A 849 -1.02 -11.71 -38.90
C LEU A 849 0.13 -12.72 -38.87
N ASP A 850 0.37 -13.41 -39.95
CA ASP A 850 1.48 -14.36 -40.10
C ASP A 850 2.75 -13.70 -40.66
N ASN A 851 2.62 -12.57 -41.38
CA ASN A 851 3.75 -11.87 -41.95
C ASN A 851 4.58 -11.12 -40.91
N PRO A 852 5.88 -11.44 -40.70
CA PRO A 852 6.74 -10.81 -39.71
C PRO A 852 6.94 -9.30 -39.95
N GLU A 853 7.01 -8.86 -41.21
CA GLU A 853 7.20 -7.45 -41.52
C GLU A 853 5.96 -6.61 -41.11
N ARG A 854 4.77 -7.16 -41.35
CA ARG A 854 3.51 -6.53 -40.96
C ARG A 854 3.31 -6.50 -39.43
N ARG A 855 3.78 -7.55 -38.73
CA ARG A 855 3.84 -7.57 -37.26
C ARG A 855 4.76 -6.48 -36.73
N GLU A 856 5.96 -6.32 -37.29
CA GLU A 856 6.92 -5.31 -36.89
C GLU A 856 6.39 -3.89 -37.19
N GLN A 857 5.77 -3.67 -38.34
CA GLN A 857 5.11 -2.42 -38.68
C GLN A 857 4.02 -2.07 -37.66
N ALA A 858 3.14 -3.01 -37.33
CA ALA A 858 2.08 -2.81 -36.33
C ALA A 858 2.69 -2.48 -34.96
N LYS A 859 3.74 -3.17 -34.56
CA LYS A 859 4.48 -2.89 -33.32
C LYS A 859 5.00 -1.46 -33.27
N GLN A 860 5.65 -0.99 -34.32
CA GLN A 860 6.24 0.35 -34.36
C GLN A 860 5.18 1.47 -34.36
N GLU A 861 4.07 1.29 -35.06
CA GLU A 861 2.96 2.23 -35.06
C GLU A 861 2.30 2.33 -33.68
N ILE A 862 2.03 1.19 -33.02
CA ILE A 862 1.49 1.15 -31.66
C ILE A 862 2.46 1.81 -30.67
N LEU A 863 3.75 1.48 -30.72
CA LEU A 863 4.76 2.11 -29.87
C LEU A 863 4.87 3.63 -30.10
N THR A 864 4.70 4.08 -31.33
CA THR A 864 4.67 5.51 -31.66
C THR A 864 3.47 6.20 -31.02
N THR A 865 2.31 5.57 -31.07
CA THR A 865 1.09 6.05 -30.41
C THR A 865 1.28 6.15 -28.89
N ILE A 866 1.83 5.12 -28.26
CA ILE A 866 2.12 5.11 -26.81
C ILE A 866 3.05 6.27 -26.43
N ARG A 867 4.15 6.45 -27.19
CA ARG A 867 5.14 7.50 -26.94
C ARG A 867 4.59 8.90 -27.14
N SER A 868 3.67 9.08 -28.09
CA SER A 868 3.04 10.38 -28.35
C SER A 868 2.15 10.83 -27.19
N LEU A 869 1.37 9.89 -26.62
CA LEU A 869 0.52 10.14 -25.47
C LEU A 869 1.34 10.48 -24.21
N SER A 870 2.42 9.75 -23.98
CA SER A 870 3.32 9.99 -22.84
C SER A 870 4.01 11.35 -22.92
N LYS A 871 4.30 11.87 -24.10
CA LYS A 871 4.90 13.20 -24.29
C LYS A 871 3.90 14.34 -24.12
N SER A 872 2.64 14.15 -24.48
CA SER A 872 1.62 15.21 -24.38
C SER A 872 1.26 15.56 -22.93
N GLU A 873 1.55 14.70 -21.95
CA GLU A 873 1.40 14.99 -20.53
C GLU A 873 2.61 15.71 -19.91
N LEU A 874 3.77 15.70 -20.58
CA LEU A 874 5.02 16.29 -20.09
C LEU A 874 5.23 17.77 -20.50
N VAL A 875 4.40 18.31 -21.38
CA VAL A 875 4.51 19.72 -21.80
C VAL A 875 3.47 20.56 -21.04
N PRO A 876 3.88 21.39 -20.05
CA PRO A 876 3.00 22.45 -19.58
C PRO A 876 2.74 23.38 -20.76
N SER A 877 1.47 23.63 -21.09
CA SER A 877 1.11 24.66 -22.06
C SER A 877 1.63 26.01 -21.58
N THR A 878 2.84 26.38 -21.99
CA THR A 878 3.27 27.77 -22.07
C THR A 878 2.63 28.36 -23.33
N THR A 879 1.45 28.91 -23.18
CA THR A 879 1.01 30.00 -24.07
C THR A 879 -0.12 30.78 -23.42
N THR A 880 0.22 32.02 -23.10
CA THR A 880 -0.57 33.26 -22.80
C THR A 880 -1.44 33.21 -21.53
#